data_f33714071fb36bf4ed23477a1ecde055
#
_entry.id   f33714071fb36bf4ed23477a1ecde055
#
_cell.length_a   1.000
_cell.length_b   1.000
_cell.length_c   1.000
_cell.angle_alpha   90.00
_cell.angle_beta   90.00
_cell.angle_gamma   90.00
#
_symmetry.space_group_name_H-M   'P 1'
#
loop_
_entity.id
_entity.type
_entity.pdbx_description
1 polymer ?
#
loop_
_entity_poly.entity_id
_entity_poly.type
_entity_poly.pdbx_seq_one_letter_code
_entity_poly.pdbx_strand_id
1 'polypeptide(L)'
;MTKQDKDVRAYQQLSTGSFSDPFSFLGPAIDKDQGILRVWVPGAESVYLLVEQERVELEHESYSGFILKQYAPLNEQYYRLAADFSGSEQILDDPYQFHNIYAEYDELHDPKEMYRHMGAQPMTLTRGDECISGVRFLVLAPHASACSLVGDFNQWDDLSLPMQRLDYGIWGLFLPNISAGEKYGFQLKGPRGERLPFKVDPWSFHASLSPHFLSVTFDHSGYQWQDEAWQTREIEPICKQAISIYEVHLGSWMPTQDESISVYRHLADTLAPYVAEMGYTHIEIMPLAEWVDDTGVGQCPVSFFAPTSRYGSPDEFKHFIDCCHQANIGVILAWVAGHFTPHEQGLVEFDGTTLYHHPDPRIGQDQDCHLYFFDYSREHIRRYLVANALFWLEQFHVDGLRVDGVASMLCLDDSRSHEQWQHNIDGGNRNYDASALLKWLNEEVHKCYPRAITIAEDIRMLQGVSEPTFMGGLGFNFHWQVDWVRSSLHFMAALCTEREESLIDMIEPLTSLIGEHSIYPICHDEIAYGRGSLLNQMAGEGKDKLANYRVYFGYVYGLPTKKMHFMGCEFGQNDEWCPSKAMLWQLCNSEAHQGLDILVSDLNKLYRSQAALHELDCDPSGFQWLANEDRYELILAYSRQSSGDDYVLVICNFSMHYYSESQIGVAYEGVYQLLLNTDAACYHGDQGWVSESVESTYMSGEHFDHSVTVSIPPLSCLYYRLI
;
A
#
# COMPACT_ATOMS: atom_id res chain seq x y z
N MET A 1 52.05 -20.03 2.89
CA MET A 1 51.48 -20.05 1.52
C MET A 1 52.25 -19.08 0.66
N THR A 2 52.73 -19.53 -0.46
CA THR A 2 53.37 -18.62 -1.47
C THR A 2 52.30 -17.74 -2.12
N LYS A 3 52.73 -16.67 -2.84
CA LYS A 3 51.79 -15.85 -3.59
C LYS A 3 51.06 -16.70 -4.65
N GLN A 4 51.75 -17.58 -5.32
CA GLN A 4 51.21 -18.52 -6.31
C GLN A 4 50.15 -19.44 -5.72
N ASP A 5 50.34 -19.92 -4.49
CA ASP A 5 49.32 -20.73 -3.78
C ASP A 5 48.04 -19.97 -3.50
N LYS A 6 48.18 -18.65 -3.21
CA LYS A 6 47.02 -17.77 -2.98
C LYS A 6 46.24 -17.51 -4.27
N ASP A 7 46.93 -17.26 -5.37
CA ASP A 7 46.32 -16.98 -6.67
C ASP A 7 45.55 -18.21 -7.19
N VAL A 8 46.14 -19.43 -7.09
CA VAL A 8 45.46 -20.69 -7.45
C VAL A 8 44.20 -20.89 -6.59
N ARG A 9 44.27 -20.58 -5.29
CA ARG A 9 43.11 -20.69 -4.39
C ARG A 9 42.01 -19.70 -4.76
N ALA A 10 42.34 -18.48 -5.13
CA ALA A 10 41.36 -17.50 -5.57
C ALA A 10 40.61 -17.98 -6.82
N TYR A 11 41.33 -18.47 -7.85
CA TYR A 11 40.70 -19.04 -9.03
C TYR A 11 39.84 -20.27 -8.72
N GLN A 12 40.28 -21.13 -7.79
CA GLN A 12 39.47 -22.26 -7.34
C GLN A 12 38.19 -21.82 -6.66
N GLN A 13 38.24 -20.76 -5.86
CA GLN A 13 37.04 -20.18 -5.23
C GLN A 13 36.09 -19.55 -6.24
N LEU A 14 36.64 -18.83 -7.25
CA LEU A 14 35.86 -18.30 -8.37
C LEU A 14 35.18 -19.43 -9.15
N SER A 15 35.88 -20.48 -9.51
CA SER A 15 35.34 -21.63 -10.27
C SER A 15 34.25 -22.42 -9.53
N THR A 16 34.15 -22.24 -8.23
CA THR A 16 33.10 -22.81 -7.39
C THR A 16 32.07 -21.78 -6.93
N GLY A 17 32.15 -20.51 -7.39
CA GLY A 17 31.27 -19.42 -6.97
C GLY A 17 31.30 -19.14 -5.46
N SER A 18 32.48 -19.31 -4.82
CA SER A 18 32.66 -19.14 -3.37
C SER A 18 33.60 -17.97 -3.00
N PHE A 19 33.93 -17.11 -3.97
CA PHE A 19 34.82 -15.99 -3.76
C PHE A 19 34.02 -14.74 -3.39
N SER A 20 34.34 -14.17 -2.23
CA SER A 20 33.55 -13.06 -1.61
C SER A 20 34.22 -11.68 -1.71
N ASP A 21 35.45 -11.63 -2.24
CA ASP A 21 36.26 -10.39 -2.32
C ASP A 21 36.91 -10.24 -3.71
N PRO A 22 36.11 -10.20 -4.80
CA PRO A 22 36.64 -10.19 -6.16
C PRO A 22 37.52 -8.96 -6.45
N PHE A 23 37.24 -7.80 -5.88
CA PHE A 23 38.06 -6.59 -6.10
C PHE A 23 39.47 -6.68 -5.50
N SER A 24 39.71 -7.56 -4.54
CA SER A 24 41.07 -7.79 -4.03
C SER A 24 41.95 -8.57 -5.01
N PHE A 25 41.35 -9.19 -6.04
CA PHE A 25 42.03 -10.11 -6.93
C PHE A 25 41.83 -9.80 -8.43
N LEU A 26 40.61 -9.49 -8.85
CA LEU A 26 40.23 -9.18 -10.22
C LEU A 26 40.37 -7.67 -10.53
N GLY A 27 40.40 -7.35 -11.81
CA GLY A 27 40.58 -5.97 -12.31
C GLY A 27 42.04 -5.52 -12.35
N PRO A 28 42.27 -4.22 -12.61
CA PRO A 28 43.61 -3.61 -12.69
C PRO A 28 44.22 -3.45 -11.29
N ALA A 29 45.46 -3.89 -11.14
CA ALA A 29 46.20 -3.80 -9.88
C ALA A 29 47.67 -3.44 -10.17
N ILE A 30 48.42 -3.01 -9.14
CA ILE A 30 49.88 -2.76 -9.22
C ILE A 30 50.58 -3.82 -8.35
N ASP A 31 51.51 -4.54 -8.96
CA ASP A 31 52.38 -5.49 -8.25
C ASP A 31 53.86 -5.10 -8.50
N LYS A 32 54.57 -4.72 -7.44
CA LYS A 32 55.99 -4.36 -7.49
C LYS A 32 56.33 -3.33 -8.59
N ASP A 33 55.55 -2.26 -8.65
CA ASP A 33 55.64 -1.18 -9.65
C ASP A 33 55.26 -1.59 -11.09
N GLN A 34 54.69 -2.75 -11.30
CA GLN A 34 54.18 -3.19 -12.60
C GLN A 34 52.66 -3.32 -12.56
N GLY A 35 51.99 -2.84 -13.62
CA GLY A 35 50.57 -3.04 -13.81
C GLY A 35 50.23 -4.52 -14.06
N ILE A 36 49.23 -5.01 -13.42
CA ILE A 36 48.67 -6.36 -13.65
C ILE A 36 47.17 -6.21 -13.84
N LEU A 37 46.62 -6.85 -14.87
CA LEU A 37 45.19 -7.02 -15.05
C LEU A 37 44.84 -8.50 -14.91
N ARG A 38 43.90 -8.83 -14.02
CA ARG A 38 43.30 -10.17 -13.91
C ARG A 38 41.84 -10.11 -14.25
N VAL A 39 41.40 -10.98 -15.13
CA VAL A 39 40.01 -11.09 -15.52
C VAL A 39 39.50 -12.54 -15.32
N TRP A 40 38.22 -12.63 -15.09
CA TRP A 40 37.51 -13.90 -14.89
C TRP A 40 36.42 -14.02 -15.95
N VAL A 41 36.58 -14.97 -16.90
CA VAL A 41 35.64 -15.16 -18.02
C VAL A 41 35.37 -16.65 -18.18
N PRO A 42 34.37 -17.23 -17.45
CA PRO A 42 34.03 -18.64 -17.54
C PRO A 42 33.68 -19.06 -18.97
N GLY A 43 34.28 -20.16 -19.43
CA GLY A 43 34.02 -20.76 -20.73
C GLY A 43 34.76 -20.12 -21.92
N ALA A 44 35.51 -19.02 -21.75
CA ALA A 44 36.30 -18.46 -22.84
C ALA A 44 37.54 -19.29 -23.13
N GLU A 45 37.88 -19.43 -24.42
CA GLU A 45 39.10 -20.08 -24.89
C GLU A 45 40.28 -19.09 -24.95
N SER A 46 39.99 -17.85 -25.33
CA SER A 46 40.98 -16.72 -25.32
C SER A 46 40.28 -15.41 -24.95
N VAL A 47 41.04 -14.51 -24.34
CA VAL A 47 40.56 -13.19 -23.95
C VAL A 47 41.56 -12.11 -24.35
N TYR A 48 41.09 -11.01 -24.90
CA TYR A 48 41.87 -9.87 -25.33
C TYR A 48 41.36 -8.62 -24.58
N LEU A 49 42.31 -7.81 -24.14
CA LEU A 49 42.05 -6.44 -23.67
C LEU A 49 41.83 -5.51 -24.85
N LEU A 50 40.79 -4.73 -24.81
CA LEU A 50 40.50 -3.67 -25.77
C LEU A 50 40.60 -2.31 -25.07
N VAL A 51 41.60 -1.51 -25.43
CA VAL A 51 41.83 -0.14 -24.93
C VAL A 51 42.10 0.75 -26.11
N GLU A 52 41.31 1.81 -26.28
CA GLU A 52 41.36 2.71 -27.43
C GLU A 52 41.33 1.93 -28.77
N GLN A 53 42.46 1.86 -29.50
CA GLN A 53 42.57 1.11 -30.75
C GLN A 53 43.47 -0.13 -30.63
N GLU A 54 43.94 -0.42 -29.41
CA GLU A 54 44.82 -1.56 -29.14
C GLU A 54 44.02 -2.79 -28.76
N ARG A 55 44.49 -3.96 -29.21
CA ARG A 55 44.00 -5.29 -28.83
C ARG A 55 45.19 -6.11 -28.33
N VAL A 56 45.15 -6.48 -27.05
CA VAL A 56 46.25 -7.19 -26.39
C VAL A 56 45.74 -8.51 -25.84
N GLU A 57 46.34 -9.64 -26.24
CA GLU A 57 46.00 -10.96 -25.76
C GLU A 57 46.41 -11.14 -24.30
N LEU A 58 45.49 -11.72 -23.48
CA LEU A 58 45.76 -12.09 -22.09
C LEU A 58 46.27 -13.53 -22.03
N GLU A 59 47.26 -13.79 -21.17
CA GLU A 59 47.74 -15.13 -20.90
C GLU A 59 46.70 -15.92 -20.02
N HIS A 60 46.38 -17.15 -20.41
CA HIS A 60 45.63 -18.03 -19.55
C HIS A 60 46.44 -18.41 -18.31
N GLU A 61 45.93 -18.18 -17.11
CA GLU A 61 46.68 -18.45 -15.87
C GLU A 61 46.18 -19.71 -15.16
N SER A 62 44.92 -19.84 -14.86
CA SER A 62 44.30 -21.00 -14.17
C SER A 62 42.79 -20.99 -14.26
N TYR A 63 42.16 -22.15 -14.38
CA TYR A 63 40.72 -22.31 -14.57
C TYR A 63 40.21 -21.44 -15.74
N SER A 64 39.28 -20.51 -15.50
CA SER A 64 38.82 -19.51 -16.47
C SER A 64 39.40 -18.13 -16.22
N GLY A 65 40.53 -18.03 -15.55
CA GLY A 65 41.23 -16.79 -15.24
C GLY A 65 42.30 -16.48 -16.27
N PHE A 66 42.34 -15.20 -16.68
CA PHE A 66 43.33 -14.66 -17.63
C PHE A 66 44.06 -13.49 -16.98
N ILE A 67 45.32 -13.29 -17.36
CA ILE A 67 46.19 -12.29 -16.78
C ILE A 67 46.99 -11.58 -17.87
N LEU A 68 47.17 -10.26 -17.70
CA LEU A 68 48.12 -9.46 -18.42
C LEU A 68 49.15 -8.87 -17.44
N LYS A 69 50.41 -9.14 -17.66
CA LYS A 69 51.53 -8.68 -16.83
C LYS A 69 52.32 -7.60 -17.57
N GLN A 70 52.92 -6.66 -16.83
CA GLN A 70 53.78 -5.61 -17.34
C GLN A 70 53.08 -4.60 -18.27
N TYR A 71 51.82 -4.33 -17.96
CA TYR A 71 51.04 -3.30 -18.66
C TYR A 71 51.16 -1.95 -17.95
N ALA A 72 51.11 -0.85 -18.74
CA ALA A 72 51.01 0.48 -18.15
C ALA A 72 49.74 0.58 -17.28
N PRO A 73 49.78 1.19 -16.10
CA PRO A 73 48.63 1.20 -15.22
C PRO A 73 47.39 1.80 -15.88
N LEU A 74 46.32 1.00 -16.03
CA LEU A 74 45.01 1.39 -16.55
C LEU A 74 44.23 2.26 -15.56
N ASN A 75 44.89 2.91 -14.61
CA ASN A 75 44.28 3.44 -13.41
C ASN A 75 43.10 4.39 -13.63
N GLU A 76 42.93 4.93 -14.83
CA GLU A 76 41.86 5.86 -15.16
C GLU A 76 41.22 5.64 -16.54
N GLN A 77 41.71 4.72 -17.36
CA GLN A 77 41.16 4.44 -18.69
C GLN A 77 40.10 3.35 -18.61
N TYR A 78 38.97 3.59 -19.30
CA TYR A 78 37.97 2.56 -19.52
C TYR A 78 38.44 1.54 -20.54
N TYR A 79 38.23 0.26 -20.27
CA TYR A 79 38.56 -0.84 -21.17
C TYR A 79 37.42 -1.84 -21.28
N ARG A 80 37.43 -2.62 -22.36
CA ARG A 80 36.55 -3.77 -22.56
C ARG A 80 37.38 -5.01 -22.86
N LEU A 81 36.71 -6.16 -22.83
CA LEU A 81 37.30 -7.44 -23.14
C LEU A 81 36.65 -8.01 -24.40
N ALA A 82 37.49 -8.62 -25.30
CA ALA A 82 36.99 -9.48 -26.34
C ALA A 82 37.27 -10.94 -25.92
N ALA A 83 36.25 -11.76 -25.76
CA ALA A 83 36.36 -13.14 -25.34
C ALA A 83 35.86 -14.08 -26.44
N ASP A 84 36.65 -15.11 -26.78
CA ASP A 84 36.28 -16.12 -27.76
C ASP A 84 35.68 -17.33 -27.06
N PHE A 85 34.46 -17.71 -27.44
CA PHE A 85 33.75 -18.87 -26.99
C PHE A 85 33.58 -19.86 -28.15
N SER A 86 34.59 -20.71 -28.37
CA SER A 86 34.58 -21.73 -29.44
C SER A 86 34.33 -21.19 -30.85
N GLY A 87 34.99 -20.07 -31.18
CA GLY A 87 34.89 -19.39 -32.47
C GLY A 87 33.80 -18.31 -32.56
N SER A 88 33.11 -18.02 -31.45
CA SER A 88 32.20 -16.88 -31.33
C SER A 88 32.78 -15.84 -30.40
N GLU A 89 33.21 -14.70 -30.99
CA GLU A 89 33.76 -13.58 -30.21
C GLU A 89 32.62 -12.74 -29.63
N GLN A 90 32.73 -12.40 -28.33
CA GLN A 90 31.87 -11.49 -27.62
C GLN A 90 32.66 -10.36 -26.99
N ILE A 91 32.08 -9.15 -27.02
CA ILE A 91 32.64 -8.00 -26.31
C ILE A 91 31.98 -7.94 -24.94
N LEU A 92 32.79 -7.98 -23.89
CA LEU A 92 32.33 -7.96 -22.50
C LEU A 92 32.87 -6.69 -21.80
N ASP A 93 32.10 -6.20 -20.89
CA ASP A 93 32.49 -5.18 -19.93
C ASP A 93 32.99 -5.81 -18.65
N ASP A 94 34.16 -5.40 -18.17
CA ASP A 94 34.72 -5.88 -16.91
C ASP A 94 34.21 -5.02 -15.74
N PRO A 95 33.36 -5.51 -14.83
CA PRO A 95 32.87 -4.73 -13.70
C PRO A 95 33.96 -4.42 -12.67
N TYR A 96 35.02 -5.22 -12.62
CA TYR A 96 36.08 -5.11 -11.60
C TYR A 96 37.07 -3.95 -11.84
N GLN A 97 36.88 -3.19 -12.90
CA GLN A 97 37.60 -1.92 -13.10
C GLN A 97 37.00 -0.76 -12.28
N PHE A 98 35.82 -0.93 -11.66
CA PHE A 98 35.10 0.10 -10.89
C PHE A 98 35.21 -0.17 -9.39
N HIS A 99 36.18 0.47 -8.75
CA HIS A 99 36.35 0.41 -7.30
C HIS A 99 35.66 1.63 -6.63
N ASN A 100 35.25 1.50 -5.37
CA ASN A 100 34.78 2.61 -4.51
C ASN A 100 33.55 3.39 -5.03
N ILE A 101 32.59 2.67 -5.62
CA ILE A 101 31.32 3.25 -6.14
C ILE A 101 30.15 3.03 -5.19
N TYR A 102 30.40 2.71 -3.95
CA TYR A 102 29.39 2.34 -2.98
C TYR A 102 29.00 3.55 -2.12
N ALA A 103 27.72 3.57 -1.69
CA ALA A 103 27.19 4.58 -0.79
C ALA A 103 27.91 4.56 0.57
N GLU A 104 27.93 5.69 1.24
CA GLU A 104 28.44 5.79 2.61
C GLU A 104 27.51 5.11 3.63
N TYR A 105 28.04 4.77 4.79
CA TYR A 105 27.30 4.07 5.82
C TYR A 105 26.00 4.77 6.23
N ASP A 106 26.06 6.09 6.42
CA ASP A 106 24.89 6.87 6.87
C ASP A 106 23.76 6.84 5.85
N GLU A 107 24.07 6.87 4.55
CA GLU A 107 23.10 6.76 3.44
C GLU A 107 22.39 5.40 3.43
N LEU A 108 23.11 4.33 3.74
CA LEU A 108 22.56 2.97 3.79
C LEU A 108 21.78 2.66 5.08
N HIS A 109 21.77 3.60 6.03
CA HIS A 109 21.11 3.43 7.33
C HIS A 109 19.99 4.45 7.58
N ASP A 110 19.89 5.50 6.77
CA ASP A 110 18.74 6.41 6.78
C ASP A 110 17.61 5.84 5.88
N PRO A 111 16.42 5.52 6.40
CA PRO A 111 15.31 5.03 5.60
C PRO A 111 14.96 5.91 4.39
N LYS A 112 15.23 7.21 4.45
CA LYS A 112 14.98 8.16 3.35
C LYS A 112 15.92 7.98 2.17
N GLU A 113 17.12 7.48 2.43
CA GLU A 113 18.17 7.32 1.44
C GLU A 113 18.32 5.85 1.02
N MET A 114 17.95 4.89 1.87
CA MET A 114 18.19 3.46 1.62
C MET A 114 17.69 3.00 0.25
N TYR A 115 16.44 3.33 -0.14
CA TYR A 115 15.89 2.89 -1.42
C TYR A 115 16.49 3.58 -2.64
N ARG A 116 17.28 4.67 -2.45
CA ARG A 116 18.05 5.34 -3.51
C ARG A 116 19.39 4.67 -3.74
N HIS A 117 19.81 3.82 -2.81
CA HIS A 117 21.10 3.15 -2.85
C HIS A 117 20.97 1.63 -2.97
N MET A 118 20.06 1.02 -2.23
CA MET A 118 19.82 -0.43 -2.28
C MET A 118 19.11 -0.85 -3.57
N GLY A 119 19.21 -2.13 -3.92
CA GLY A 119 18.64 -2.67 -5.15
C GLY A 119 19.46 -2.33 -6.38
N ALA A 120 18.80 -2.28 -7.53
CA ALA A 120 19.39 -1.98 -8.83
C ALA A 120 19.23 -0.49 -9.16
N GLN A 121 20.28 0.29 -9.04
CA GLN A 121 20.29 1.74 -9.24
C GLN A 121 21.00 2.12 -10.56
N PRO A 122 20.28 2.61 -11.58
CA PRO A 122 20.89 3.21 -12.75
C PRO A 122 21.77 4.40 -12.36
N MET A 123 22.98 4.45 -12.90
CA MET A 123 23.90 5.56 -12.65
C MET A 123 24.88 5.75 -13.80
N THR A 124 25.52 6.91 -13.84
CA THR A 124 26.60 7.22 -14.80
C THR A 124 27.86 7.58 -14.05
N LEU A 125 28.95 6.91 -14.37
CA LEU A 125 30.25 7.13 -13.80
C LEU A 125 31.19 7.77 -14.86
N THR A 126 32.07 8.64 -14.41
CA THR A 126 33.14 9.19 -15.27
C THR A 126 34.42 8.42 -15.04
N ARG A 127 35.05 7.94 -16.12
CA ARG A 127 36.33 7.25 -16.06
C ARG A 127 37.23 7.81 -17.18
N GLY A 128 38.29 8.55 -16.84
CA GLY A 128 39.02 9.37 -17.77
C GLY A 128 38.12 10.42 -18.39
N ASP A 129 38.08 10.47 -19.72
CA ASP A 129 37.24 11.39 -20.50
C ASP A 129 35.88 10.75 -20.89
N GLU A 130 35.61 9.51 -20.47
CA GLU A 130 34.40 8.74 -20.84
C GLU A 130 33.37 8.76 -19.75
N CYS A 131 32.08 8.97 -20.14
CA CYS A 131 30.90 8.80 -19.28
C CYS A 131 30.31 7.40 -19.51
N ILE A 132 30.35 6.56 -18.48
CA ILE A 132 29.92 5.17 -18.55
C ILE A 132 28.58 5.02 -17.77
N SER A 133 27.50 4.83 -18.49
CA SER A 133 26.22 4.51 -17.89
C SER A 133 26.13 3.02 -17.56
N GLY A 134 25.42 2.67 -16.50
CA GLY A 134 25.24 1.29 -16.06
C GLY A 134 24.31 1.20 -14.86
N VAL A 135 24.33 0.05 -14.21
CA VAL A 135 23.50 -0.21 -13.02
C VAL A 135 24.36 -0.72 -11.87
N ARG A 136 24.21 -0.12 -10.71
CA ARG A 136 24.78 -0.60 -9.46
C ARG A 136 23.76 -1.48 -8.74
N PHE A 137 24.20 -2.65 -8.29
CA PHE A 137 23.39 -3.60 -7.52
C PHE A 137 23.92 -3.67 -6.09
N LEU A 138 23.05 -3.44 -5.09
CA LEU A 138 23.37 -3.61 -3.69
C LEU A 138 22.29 -4.47 -3.02
N VAL A 139 22.71 -5.49 -2.27
CA VAL A 139 21.81 -6.39 -1.53
C VAL A 139 22.34 -6.73 -0.15
N LEU A 140 21.45 -6.74 0.85
CA LEU A 140 21.77 -7.12 2.24
C LEU A 140 21.66 -8.64 2.39
N ALA A 141 22.79 -9.31 2.65
CA ALA A 141 22.85 -10.75 2.94
C ALA A 141 24.03 -11.04 3.90
N PRO A 142 23.95 -10.64 5.19
CA PRO A 142 25.08 -10.64 6.11
C PRO A 142 25.64 -12.02 6.42
N HIS A 143 24.82 -13.07 6.34
CA HIS A 143 25.23 -14.43 6.67
C HIS A 143 25.60 -15.24 5.42
N ALA A 144 25.36 -14.73 4.22
CA ALA A 144 25.80 -15.38 3.00
C ALA A 144 27.34 -15.46 2.96
N SER A 145 27.87 -16.61 2.53
CA SER A 145 29.31 -16.82 2.34
C SER A 145 29.80 -16.37 0.98
N ALA A 146 28.91 -16.29 -0.03
CA ALA A 146 29.15 -15.74 -1.35
C ALA A 146 27.82 -15.28 -1.99
N CYS A 147 27.93 -14.32 -2.91
CA CYS A 147 26.82 -13.82 -3.72
C CYS A 147 27.30 -13.62 -5.16
N SER A 148 26.51 -14.08 -6.13
CA SER A 148 26.72 -13.81 -7.55
C SER A 148 25.51 -13.11 -8.14
N LEU A 149 25.73 -12.10 -8.94
CA LEU A 149 24.71 -11.44 -9.73
C LEU A 149 24.42 -12.25 -10.98
N VAL A 150 23.15 -12.52 -11.26
CA VAL A 150 22.71 -13.29 -12.43
C VAL A 150 21.60 -12.53 -13.15
N GLY A 151 21.54 -12.64 -14.47
CA GLY A 151 20.53 -11.99 -15.27
C GLY A 151 20.67 -12.26 -16.76
N ASP A 152 19.81 -11.58 -17.57
CA ASP A 152 19.84 -11.72 -19.02
C ASP A 152 21.21 -11.32 -19.60
N PHE A 153 21.90 -10.36 -18.96
CA PHE A 153 23.22 -9.83 -19.37
C PHE A 153 24.36 -10.83 -19.26
N ASN A 154 24.24 -11.89 -18.47
CA ASN A 154 25.23 -12.96 -18.34
C ASN A 154 24.64 -14.37 -18.56
N GLN A 155 23.48 -14.47 -19.24
CA GLN A 155 22.80 -15.74 -19.52
C GLN A 155 22.50 -16.56 -18.25
N TRP A 156 22.31 -15.89 -17.11
CA TRP A 156 22.03 -16.51 -15.82
C TRP A 156 23.16 -17.39 -15.28
N ASP A 157 24.40 -17.16 -15.72
CA ASP A 157 25.58 -17.87 -15.23
C ASP A 157 25.97 -17.36 -13.83
N ASP A 158 25.90 -18.21 -12.83
CA ASP A 158 26.18 -17.92 -11.42
C ASP A 158 27.68 -17.89 -11.07
N LEU A 159 28.56 -18.11 -12.04
CA LEU A 159 30.01 -18.07 -11.87
C LEU A 159 30.68 -16.82 -12.46
N SER A 160 30.03 -16.12 -13.39
CA SER A 160 30.66 -15.05 -14.15
C SER A 160 30.79 -13.73 -13.39
N LEU A 161 29.82 -13.41 -12.51
CA LEU A 161 29.73 -12.10 -11.85
C LEU A 161 29.65 -12.23 -10.31
N PRO A 162 30.72 -12.71 -9.64
CA PRO A 162 30.79 -12.70 -8.19
C PRO A 162 30.75 -11.24 -7.65
N MET A 163 29.87 -11.00 -6.66
CA MET A 163 29.72 -9.69 -6.02
C MET A 163 30.75 -9.49 -4.92
N GLN A 164 31.13 -8.24 -4.70
CA GLN A 164 31.99 -7.82 -3.61
C GLN A 164 31.21 -7.77 -2.30
N ARG A 165 31.75 -8.45 -1.27
CA ARG A 165 31.27 -8.26 0.09
C ARG A 165 31.80 -6.94 0.64
N LEU A 166 30.85 -6.10 1.04
CA LEU A 166 31.07 -4.78 1.66
C LEU A 166 30.88 -4.90 3.19
N ASP A 167 31.05 -3.76 3.87
CA ASP A 167 30.75 -3.66 5.29
C ASP A 167 29.28 -3.94 5.58
N TYR A 168 28.95 -4.29 6.82
CA TYR A 168 27.59 -4.57 7.32
C TYR A 168 26.84 -5.72 6.63
N GLY A 169 27.55 -6.55 5.86
CA GLY A 169 26.96 -7.71 5.18
C GLY A 169 26.20 -7.37 3.91
N ILE A 170 26.48 -6.22 3.33
CA ILE A 170 26.00 -5.82 2.01
C ILE A 170 26.91 -6.42 0.94
N TRP A 171 26.32 -6.80 -0.18
CA TRP A 171 27.01 -7.25 -1.39
C TRP A 171 26.75 -6.27 -2.51
N GLY A 172 27.79 -5.94 -3.28
CA GLY A 172 27.70 -4.91 -4.31
C GLY A 172 28.47 -5.24 -5.58
N LEU A 173 27.93 -4.79 -6.72
CA LEU A 173 28.59 -4.81 -8.02
C LEU A 173 28.01 -3.71 -8.91
N PHE A 174 28.84 -3.05 -9.72
CA PHE A 174 28.40 -2.16 -10.79
C PHE A 174 28.61 -2.82 -12.15
N LEU A 175 27.57 -2.91 -12.96
CA LEU A 175 27.65 -3.38 -14.34
C LEU A 175 27.57 -2.20 -15.29
N PRO A 176 28.65 -1.90 -16.04
CA PRO A 176 28.61 -0.88 -17.07
C PRO A 176 27.80 -1.33 -18.30
N ASN A 177 27.28 -0.37 -19.04
CA ASN A 177 26.60 -0.54 -20.33
C ASN A 177 25.33 -1.41 -20.29
N ILE A 178 24.70 -1.57 -19.13
CA ILE A 178 23.35 -2.11 -19.03
C ILE A 178 22.35 -1.02 -18.69
N SER A 179 21.09 -1.22 -19.06
CA SER A 179 20.02 -0.23 -18.95
C SER A 179 18.84 -0.75 -18.13
N ALA A 180 17.81 0.07 -17.98
CA ALA A 180 16.51 -0.38 -17.46
C ALA A 180 15.89 -1.43 -18.39
N GLY A 181 15.17 -2.38 -17.78
CA GLY A 181 14.48 -3.49 -18.47
C GLY A 181 15.21 -4.83 -18.39
N GLU A 182 16.43 -4.89 -17.88
CA GLU A 182 17.16 -6.16 -17.71
C GLU A 182 16.62 -6.97 -16.54
N LYS A 183 16.38 -8.26 -16.77
CA LYS A 183 15.96 -9.21 -15.72
C LYS A 183 17.18 -9.69 -14.95
N TYR A 184 17.04 -9.73 -13.62
CA TYR A 184 18.15 -10.10 -12.75
C TYR A 184 17.69 -10.73 -11.44
N GLY A 185 18.66 -11.21 -10.66
CA GLY A 185 18.53 -11.63 -9.28
C GLY A 185 19.85 -12.10 -8.71
N PHE A 186 19.80 -12.81 -7.60
CA PHE A 186 20.99 -13.19 -6.85
C PHE A 186 21.05 -14.70 -6.64
N GLN A 187 22.22 -15.28 -6.91
CA GLN A 187 22.55 -16.63 -6.50
C GLN A 187 23.43 -16.58 -5.24
N LEU A 188 22.84 -16.90 -4.11
CA LEU A 188 23.51 -16.86 -2.82
C LEU A 188 24.03 -18.23 -2.42
N LYS A 189 25.10 -18.24 -1.63
CA LYS A 189 25.53 -19.37 -0.82
C LYS A 189 25.35 -19.08 0.66
N GLY A 190 24.70 -19.99 1.35
CA GLY A 190 24.42 -19.88 2.77
C GLY A 190 25.68 -19.91 3.65
N PRO A 191 25.51 -19.81 4.98
CA PRO A 191 26.62 -19.69 5.94
C PRO A 191 27.60 -20.87 5.90
N ARG A 192 27.16 -22.05 5.46
CA ARG A 192 27.98 -23.26 5.36
C ARG A 192 28.52 -23.50 3.95
N GLY A 193 28.30 -22.58 3.02
CA GLY A 193 28.70 -22.69 1.61
C GLY A 193 27.71 -23.48 0.74
N GLU A 194 26.55 -23.85 1.26
CA GLU A 194 25.47 -24.49 0.51
C GLU A 194 24.87 -23.54 -0.51
N ARG A 195 24.53 -24.04 -1.69
CA ARG A 195 23.81 -23.23 -2.69
C ARG A 195 22.36 -23.08 -2.26
N LEU A 196 21.92 -21.82 -2.12
CA LEU A 196 20.55 -21.49 -1.81
C LEU A 196 19.68 -21.47 -3.09
N PRO A 197 18.35 -21.51 -2.97
CA PRO A 197 17.46 -21.16 -4.08
C PRO A 197 17.82 -19.78 -4.63
N PHE A 198 17.56 -19.58 -5.92
CA PHE A 198 17.66 -18.27 -6.55
C PHE A 198 16.81 -17.23 -5.80
N LYS A 199 17.31 -16.01 -5.63
CA LYS A 199 16.64 -14.95 -4.89
C LYS A 199 16.36 -13.74 -5.77
N VAL A 200 15.10 -13.24 -5.69
CA VAL A 200 14.75 -11.91 -6.23
C VAL A 200 15.31 -10.84 -5.31
N ASP A 201 15.46 -9.64 -5.85
CA ASP A 201 15.95 -8.51 -5.07
C ASP A 201 14.85 -8.00 -4.12
N PRO A 202 15.08 -7.96 -2.80
CA PRO A 202 14.14 -7.36 -1.86
C PRO A 202 13.79 -5.89 -2.15
N TRP A 203 14.65 -5.17 -2.86
CA TRP A 203 14.52 -3.77 -3.25
C TRP A 203 14.14 -3.59 -4.73
N SER A 204 13.61 -4.63 -5.37
CA SER A 204 13.24 -4.55 -6.79
C SER A 204 12.14 -3.54 -7.03
N PHE A 205 12.35 -2.59 -7.95
CA PHE A 205 11.39 -1.54 -8.30
C PHE A 205 10.43 -1.93 -9.42
N HIS A 206 10.72 -3.03 -10.09
CA HIS A 206 9.89 -3.62 -11.14
C HIS A 206 10.11 -5.13 -11.15
N ALA A 207 9.08 -5.89 -11.46
CA ALA A 207 9.12 -7.34 -11.51
C ALA A 207 8.63 -7.87 -12.86
N SER A 208 9.06 -9.08 -13.22
CA SER A 208 8.48 -9.78 -14.35
C SER A 208 7.26 -10.61 -13.92
N LEU A 209 6.34 -10.83 -14.84
CA LEU A 209 5.17 -11.68 -14.61
C LEU A 209 5.54 -13.16 -14.46
N SER A 210 4.62 -13.93 -13.83
CA SER A 210 4.60 -15.39 -13.83
C SER A 210 4.97 -15.98 -15.22
N PRO A 211 5.65 -17.15 -15.32
CA PRO A 211 5.96 -18.07 -14.21
C PRO A 211 7.28 -17.82 -13.48
N HIS A 212 8.08 -16.86 -13.91
CA HIS A 212 9.38 -16.57 -13.34
C HIS A 212 9.35 -15.16 -12.73
N PHE A 213 9.11 -15.09 -11.42
CA PHE A 213 9.19 -13.82 -10.67
C PHE A 213 10.64 -13.37 -10.59
N LEU A 214 11.03 -12.48 -11.49
CA LEU A 214 12.38 -11.94 -11.60
C LEU A 214 12.34 -10.45 -11.32
N SER A 215 13.37 -9.96 -10.68
CA SER A 215 13.58 -8.52 -10.57
C SER A 215 13.93 -7.94 -11.93
N VAL A 216 13.48 -6.72 -12.19
CA VAL A 216 13.76 -6.00 -13.43
C VAL A 216 14.37 -4.65 -13.07
N THR A 217 15.48 -4.28 -13.73
CA THR A 217 16.09 -2.97 -13.54
C THR A 217 15.16 -1.87 -14.02
N PHE A 218 14.98 -0.82 -13.22
CA PHE A 218 14.06 0.26 -13.53
C PHE A 218 14.67 1.62 -13.17
N ASP A 219 14.37 2.64 -13.99
CA ASP A 219 14.82 4.02 -13.77
C ASP A 219 13.59 4.90 -13.46
N HIS A 220 13.46 5.32 -12.21
CA HIS A 220 12.38 6.18 -11.76
C HIS A 220 12.45 7.62 -12.29
N SER A 221 13.62 8.06 -12.79
CA SER A 221 13.84 9.44 -13.25
C SER A 221 13.19 9.75 -14.61
N GLY A 222 12.72 8.71 -15.33
CA GLY A 222 12.17 8.85 -16.67
C GLY A 222 10.79 9.49 -16.73
N TYR A 223 9.98 9.38 -15.66
CA TYR A 223 8.61 9.90 -15.64
C TYR A 223 8.56 11.41 -15.38
N GLN A 224 7.72 12.13 -16.12
CA GLN A 224 7.51 13.58 -16.01
C GLN A 224 6.15 13.87 -15.39
N TRP A 225 6.10 14.13 -14.08
CA TRP A 225 4.89 14.46 -13.35
C TRP A 225 4.22 15.75 -13.83
N GLN A 226 2.90 15.79 -13.83
CA GLN A 226 2.07 16.96 -14.17
C GLN A 226 1.16 17.37 -12.99
N ASP A 227 1.43 16.90 -11.81
CA ASP A 227 0.62 17.06 -10.59
C ASP A 227 1.09 18.21 -9.67
N GLU A 228 1.94 19.14 -10.15
CA GLU A 228 2.46 20.24 -9.34
C GLU A 228 1.37 21.05 -8.63
N ALA A 229 0.25 21.30 -9.32
CA ALA A 229 -0.88 22.01 -8.73
C ALA A 229 -1.49 21.25 -7.53
N TRP A 230 -1.55 19.93 -7.60
CA TRP A 230 -2.00 19.06 -6.52
C TRP A 230 -1.01 19.07 -5.35
N GLN A 231 0.28 18.91 -5.62
CA GLN A 231 1.32 18.85 -4.60
C GLN A 231 1.51 20.19 -3.86
N THR A 232 1.16 21.31 -4.47
CA THR A 232 1.34 22.65 -3.88
C THR A 232 0.05 23.28 -3.37
N ARG A 233 -1.13 22.62 -3.53
CA ARG A 233 -2.43 23.13 -3.07
C ARG A 233 -2.43 23.43 -1.57
N GLU A 234 -3.12 24.46 -1.16
CA GLU A 234 -3.44 24.67 0.26
C GLU A 234 -4.47 23.64 0.72
N ILE A 235 -4.26 23.05 1.88
CA ILE A 235 -5.17 22.08 2.48
C ILE A 235 -5.45 22.43 3.94
N GLU A 236 -6.70 22.19 4.35
CA GLU A 236 -7.09 22.23 5.75
C GLU A 236 -6.43 21.08 6.53
N PRO A 237 -6.31 21.18 7.87
CA PRO A 237 -5.87 20.07 8.69
C PRO A 237 -6.64 18.78 8.35
N ILE A 238 -5.95 17.65 8.26
CA ILE A 238 -6.50 16.36 7.76
C ILE A 238 -7.80 15.99 8.49
N CYS A 239 -7.88 16.18 9.82
CA CYS A 239 -9.08 15.88 10.60
C CYS A 239 -10.29 16.72 10.23
N LYS A 240 -10.10 17.94 9.68
CA LYS A 240 -11.18 18.84 9.26
C LYS A 240 -11.65 18.64 7.82
N GLN A 241 -10.89 17.92 7.01
CA GLN A 241 -11.23 17.69 5.60
C GLN A 241 -12.44 16.78 5.45
N ALA A 242 -13.26 17.03 4.46
CA ALA A 242 -14.23 16.06 3.97
C ALA A 242 -13.46 14.94 3.26
N ILE A 243 -13.38 13.76 3.87
CA ILE A 243 -12.71 12.59 3.30
C ILE A 243 -13.75 11.51 3.03
N SER A 244 -13.96 11.22 1.74
CA SER A 244 -14.79 10.13 1.24
C SER A 244 -13.95 9.28 0.30
N ILE A 245 -13.76 8.02 0.67
CA ILE A 245 -12.82 7.09 0.03
C ILE A 245 -13.58 6.07 -0.80
N TYR A 246 -13.13 5.85 -2.03
CA TYR A 246 -13.58 4.78 -2.91
C TYR A 246 -12.53 3.67 -2.93
N GLU A 247 -12.78 2.56 -2.23
CA GLU A 247 -11.88 1.40 -2.22
C GLU A 247 -12.05 0.61 -3.51
N VAL A 248 -10.96 0.25 -4.15
CA VAL A 248 -10.98 -0.39 -5.47
C VAL A 248 -9.95 -1.50 -5.64
N HIS A 249 -10.38 -2.60 -6.23
CA HIS A 249 -9.51 -3.62 -6.81
C HIS A 249 -9.36 -3.35 -8.31
N LEU A 250 -8.18 -2.88 -8.71
CA LEU A 250 -7.92 -2.38 -10.08
C LEU A 250 -8.23 -3.43 -11.16
N GLY A 251 -7.92 -4.71 -10.89
CA GLY A 251 -8.08 -5.79 -11.86
C GLY A 251 -9.52 -6.16 -12.21
N SER A 252 -10.48 -5.90 -11.31
CA SER A 252 -11.89 -6.31 -11.50
C SER A 252 -12.87 -5.15 -11.62
N TRP A 253 -12.44 -3.90 -11.44
CA TRP A 253 -13.33 -2.74 -11.54
C TRP A 253 -13.94 -2.61 -12.93
N MET A 254 -13.12 -2.47 -13.97
CA MET A 254 -13.53 -2.45 -15.38
C MET A 254 -12.41 -3.02 -16.24
N PRO A 255 -12.38 -4.32 -16.49
CA PRO A 255 -11.35 -4.93 -17.32
C PRO A 255 -11.34 -4.35 -18.73
N THR A 256 -10.15 -4.02 -19.23
CA THR A 256 -10.01 -3.62 -20.65
C THR A 256 -10.26 -4.80 -21.57
N GLN A 257 -10.89 -4.53 -22.73
CA GLN A 257 -11.06 -5.51 -23.80
C GLN A 257 -9.93 -5.41 -24.85
N ASP A 258 -9.12 -4.36 -24.79
CA ASP A 258 -7.96 -4.13 -25.64
C ASP A 258 -6.68 -4.51 -24.88
N GLU A 259 -6.15 -5.69 -25.20
CA GLU A 259 -4.91 -6.20 -24.59
C GLU A 259 -3.66 -5.33 -24.88
N SER A 260 -3.73 -4.39 -25.81
CA SER A 260 -2.65 -3.44 -26.10
C SER A 260 -2.57 -2.28 -25.10
N ILE A 261 -3.62 -2.09 -24.29
CA ILE A 261 -3.71 -1.02 -23.28
C ILE A 261 -3.55 -1.64 -21.90
N SER A 262 -2.58 -1.17 -21.10
CA SER A 262 -2.42 -1.62 -19.72
C SER A 262 -3.62 -1.22 -18.85
N VAL A 263 -3.84 -1.99 -17.78
CA VAL A 263 -4.92 -1.69 -16.82
C VAL A 263 -4.73 -0.31 -16.21
N TYR A 264 -3.50 0.08 -15.84
CA TYR A 264 -3.23 1.42 -15.28
C TYR A 264 -3.65 2.55 -16.22
N ARG A 265 -3.33 2.45 -17.52
CA ARG A 265 -3.74 3.45 -18.51
C ARG A 265 -5.25 3.48 -18.73
N HIS A 266 -5.86 2.32 -18.84
CA HIS A 266 -7.32 2.22 -18.99
C HIS A 266 -8.05 2.87 -17.80
N LEU A 267 -7.57 2.63 -16.58
CA LEU A 267 -8.17 3.18 -15.37
C LEU A 267 -7.88 4.68 -15.19
N ALA A 268 -6.76 5.19 -15.70
CA ALA A 268 -6.51 6.62 -15.76
C ALA A 268 -7.60 7.37 -16.55
N ASP A 269 -8.06 6.76 -17.66
CA ASP A 269 -9.08 7.35 -18.54
C ASP A 269 -10.53 7.10 -18.05
N THR A 270 -10.75 6.10 -17.18
CA THR A 270 -12.10 5.65 -16.82
C THR A 270 -12.40 5.82 -15.32
N LEU A 271 -11.55 5.31 -14.44
CA LEU A 271 -11.79 5.31 -12.99
C LEU A 271 -11.61 6.70 -12.39
N ALA A 272 -10.53 7.42 -12.73
CA ALA A 272 -10.26 8.73 -12.15
C ALA A 272 -11.40 9.73 -12.41
N PRO A 273 -11.92 9.91 -13.66
CA PRO A 273 -13.07 10.78 -13.89
C PRO A 273 -14.36 10.26 -13.24
N TYR A 274 -14.60 8.95 -13.21
CA TYR A 274 -15.78 8.36 -12.56
C TYR A 274 -15.84 8.72 -11.07
N VAL A 275 -14.76 8.49 -10.35
CA VAL A 275 -14.67 8.76 -8.90
C VAL A 275 -14.85 10.27 -8.61
N ALA A 276 -14.29 11.13 -9.47
CA ALA A 276 -14.46 12.57 -9.37
C ALA A 276 -15.94 13.01 -9.59
N GLU A 277 -16.62 12.44 -10.59
CA GLU A 277 -18.05 12.71 -10.88
C GLU A 277 -18.95 12.27 -9.73
N MET A 278 -18.66 11.09 -9.16
CA MET A 278 -19.34 10.55 -7.98
C MET A 278 -19.12 11.39 -6.71
N GLY A 279 -18.18 12.34 -6.74
CA GLY A 279 -17.91 13.25 -5.64
C GLY A 279 -17.05 12.70 -4.51
N TYR A 280 -16.43 11.54 -4.67
CA TYR A 280 -15.41 11.05 -3.74
C TYR A 280 -14.20 11.99 -3.71
N THR A 281 -13.38 11.88 -2.69
CA THR A 281 -12.16 12.70 -2.53
C THR A 281 -10.88 11.90 -2.73
N HIS A 282 -10.94 10.60 -2.47
CA HIS A 282 -9.80 9.70 -2.57
C HIS A 282 -10.21 8.36 -3.19
N ILE A 283 -9.26 7.74 -3.87
CA ILE A 283 -9.27 6.31 -4.20
C ILE A 283 -8.37 5.60 -3.19
N GLU A 284 -8.84 4.50 -2.60
CA GLU A 284 -7.97 3.57 -1.90
C GLU A 284 -7.76 2.34 -2.77
N ILE A 285 -6.51 2.08 -3.15
CA ILE A 285 -6.14 0.92 -3.96
C ILE A 285 -5.83 -0.25 -3.03
N MET A 286 -6.49 -1.39 -3.24
CA MET A 286 -6.14 -2.65 -2.58
C MET A 286 -4.66 -2.98 -2.79
N PRO A 287 -4.03 -3.87 -1.97
CA PRO A 287 -2.58 -4.07 -2.01
C PRO A 287 -2.03 -4.27 -3.42
N LEU A 288 -0.97 -3.52 -3.76
CA LEU A 288 -0.46 -3.40 -5.12
C LEU A 288 0.98 -3.87 -5.29
N ALA A 289 1.71 -4.10 -4.19
CA ALA A 289 3.07 -4.67 -4.25
C ALA A 289 3.03 -6.05 -4.93
N GLU A 290 4.03 -6.38 -5.77
CA GLU A 290 4.01 -7.59 -6.59
C GLU A 290 3.84 -8.87 -5.76
N TRP A 291 2.95 -9.75 -6.16
CA TRP A 291 2.63 -11.02 -5.50
C TRP A 291 2.69 -12.22 -6.46
N VAL A 292 2.72 -13.44 -5.91
CA VAL A 292 2.96 -14.68 -6.68
C VAL A 292 1.70 -15.24 -7.32
N ASP A 293 0.60 -15.30 -6.58
CA ASP A 293 -0.63 -15.99 -7.00
C ASP A 293 -1.46 -15.11 -7.95
N ASP A 294 -1.75 -15.61 -9.14
CA ASP A 294 -2.55 -14.88 -10.14
C ASP A 294 -4.02 -14.68 -9.73
N THR A 295 -4.50 -15.43 -8.75
CA THR A 295 -5.86 -15.31 -8.19
C THR A 295 -5.92 -14.44 -6.95
N GLY A 296 -4.76 -14.01 -6.42
CA GLY A 296 -4.64 -13.21 -5.21
C GLY A 296 -5.04 -11.75 -5.44
N VAL A 297 -5.28 -11.07 -4.33
CA VAL A 297 -5.66 -9.64 -4.29
C VAL A 297 -4.52 -8.74 -3.78
N GLY A 298 -3.27 -9.21 -3.88
CA GLY A 298 -2.09 -8.44 -3.47
C GLY A 298 -1.71 -8.52 -1.99
N GLN A 299 -2.50 -9.20 -1.15
CA GLN A 299 -2.24 -9.30 0.30
C GLN A 299 -0.99 -10.11 0.68
N CYS A 300 -0.38 -10.83 -0.27
CA CYS A 300 0.79 -11.69 -0.02
C CYS A 300 1.98 -11.28 -0.90
N PRO A 301 2.63 -10.13 -0.63
CA PRO A 301 3.68 -9.60 -1.49
C PRO A 301 4.95 -10.46 -1.49
N VAL A 302 5.65 -10.45 -2.64
CA VAL A 302 6.98 -11.04 -2.84
C VAL A 302 8.03 -9.95 -3.13
N SER A 303 7.61 -8.83 -3.75
CA SER A 303 8.46 -7.66 -4.02
C SER A 303 7.78 -6.39 -3.52
N PHE A 304 8.28 -5.82 -2.43
CA PHE A 304 7.63 -4.73 -1.70
C PHE A 304 7.74 -3.36 -2.37
N PHE A 305 8.76 -3.15 -3.22
CA PHE A 305 9.03 -1.89 -3.89
C PHE A 305 8.53 -1.85 -5.35
N ALA A 306 7.99 -2.95 -5.87
CA ALA A 306 7.50 -3.04 -7.23
C ALA A 306 5.96 -3.01 -7.24
N PRO A 307 5.32 -2.04 -7.94
CA PRO A 307 3.91 -2.18 -8.26
C PRO A 307 3.72 -3.39 -9.19
N THR A 308 2.61 -4.11 -9.03
CA THR A 308 2.39 -5.32 -9.81
C THR A 308 2.42 -5.07 -11.31
N SER A 309 3.19 -5.88 -12.00
CA SER A 309 3.32 -5.84 -13.46
C SER A 309 2.10 -6.40 -14.20
N ARG A 310 1.15 -7.03 -13.49
CA ARG A 310 -0.14 -7.49 -14.06
C ARG A 310 -0.95 -6.37 -14.64
N TYR A 311 -0.80 -5.17 -14.11
CA TYR A 311 -1.59 -4.00 -14.51
C TYR A 311 -0.83 -3.03 -15.43
N GLY A 312 0.48 -3.24 -15.61
CA GLY A 312 1.35 -2.41 -16.45
C GLY A 312 2.69 -2.11 -15.81
N SER A 313 3.42 -1.17 -16.39
CA SER A 313 4.73 -0.73 -15.88
C SER A 313 4.61 0.25 -14.70
N PRO A 314 5.69 0.47 -13.92
CA PRO A 314 5.70 1.48 -12.87
C PRO A 314 5.41 2.91 -13.37
N ASP A 315 5.85 3.28 -14.57
CA ASP A 315 5.55 4.59 -15.16
C ASP A 315 4.07 4.74 -15.57
N GLU A 316 3.40 3.64 -15.95
CA GLU A 316 1.97 3.66 -16.22
C GLU A 316 1.16 3.78 -14.93
N PHE A 317 1.66 3.23 -13.82
CA PHE A 317 1.07 3.46 -12.51
C PHE A 317 1.24 4.92 -12.05
N LYS A 318 2.43 5.53 -12.26
CA LYS A 318 2.61 6.98 -12.04
C LYS A 318 1.64 7.81 -12.88
N HIS A 319 1.44 7.43 -14.15
CA HIS A 319 0.46 8.10 -15.02
C HIS A 319 -0.97 8.02 -14.48
N PHE A 320 -1.38 6.86 -13.96
CA PHE A 320 -2.69 6.71 -13.33
C PHE A 320 -2.85 7.67 -12.13
N ILE A 321 -1.87 7.74 -11.24
CA ILE A 321 -1.88 8.66 -10.09
C ILE A 321 -1.91 10.12 -10.55
N ASP A 322 -1.10 10.48 -11.53
CA ASP A 322 -1.06 11.82 -12.10
C ASP A 322 -2.43 12.25 -12.64
N CYS A 323 -3.14 11.36 -13.35
CA CYS A 323 -4.52 11.58 -13.79
C CYS A 323 -5.52 11.73 -12.63
N CYS A 324 -5.37 10.96 -11.55
CA CYS A 324 -6.18 11.13 -10.34
C CYS A 324 -5.98 12.51 -9.74
N HIS A 325 -4.73 12.97 -9.59
CA HIS A 325 -4.40 14.30 -9.07
C HIS A 325 -4.96 15.41 -9.96
N GLN A 326 -4.88 15.29 -11.28
CA GLN A 326 -5.49 16.25 -12.22
C GLN A 326 -7.01 16.28 -12.11
N ALA A 327 -7.64 15.17 -11.72
CA ALA A 327 -9.07 15.09 -11.43
C ALA A 327 -9.43 15.56 -9.98
N ASN A 328 -8.47 16.05 -9.20
CA ASN A 328 -8.60 16.42 -7.78
C ASN A 328 -8.99 15.24 -6.88
N ILE A 329 -8.46 14.06 -7.17
CA ILE A 329 -8.64 12.84 -6.39
C ILE A 329 -7.28 12.43 -5.81
N GLY A 330 -7.22 12.27 -4.47
CA GLY A 330 -6.05 11.70 -3.79
C GLY A 330 -6.01 10.17 -3.93
N VAL A 331 -4.82 9.60 -3.81
CA VAL A 331 -4.61 8.15 -3.91
C VAL A 331 -4.02 7.61 -2.61
N ILE A 332 -4.71 6.68 -1.97
CA ILE A 332 -4.26 5.95 -0.79
C ILE A 332 -3.90 4.53 -1.23
N LEU A 333 -2.77 4.02 -0.77
CA LEU A 333 -2.34 2.66 -1.05
C LEU A 333 -2.55 1.77 0.18
N ALA A 334 -3.26 0.66 0.02
CA ALA A 334 -3.26 -0.39 1.02
C ALA A 334 -1.88 -1.06 1.07
N TRP A 335 -1.19 -0.90 2.19
CA TRP A 335 0.22 -1.25 2.37
C TRP A 335 0.38 -2.40 3.37
N VAL A 336 0.88 -3.53 2.88
CA VAL A 336 1.11 -4.74 3.69
C VAL A 336 2.46 -4.64 4.38
N ALA A 337 2.47 -4.38 5.68
CA ALA A 337 3.67 -4.26 6.51
C ALA A 337 3.84 -5.41 7.51
N GLY A 338 2.81 -6.24 7.67
CA GLY A 338 2.77 -7.28 8.70
C GLY A 338 3.51 -8.54 8.31
N HIS A 339 3.40 -8.96 7.07
CA HIS A 339 3.78 -10.31 6.65
C HIS A 339 4.24 -10.36 5.19
N PHE A 340 4.75 -11.53 4.80
CA PHE A 340 5.14 -11.85 3.43
C PHE A 340 4.91 -13.33 3.11
N THR A 341 4.86 -13.64 1.80
CA THR A 341 4.60 -14.99 1.31
C THR A 341 5.75 -15.97 1.59
N PRO A 342 5.49 -17.27 1.87
CA PRO A 342 6.51 -18.31 2.03
C PRO A 342 7.14 -18.77 0.70
N HIS A 343 7.46 -17.84 -0.19
CA HIS A 343 8.05 -18.15 -1.49
C HIS A 343 9.56 -18.28 -1.40
N GLU A 344 10.13 -19.37 -1.91
CA GLU A 344 11.58 -19.67 -1.80
C GLU A 344 12.49 -18.64 -2.47
N GLN A 345 12.01 -17.96 -3.52
CA GLN A 345 12.74 -16.89 -4.20
C GLN A 345 12.62 -15.53 -3.49
N GLY A 346 11.67 -15.37 -2.57
CA GLY A 346 11.43 -14.16 -1.79
C GLY A 346 12.29 -14.07 -0.53
N LEU A 347 11.71 -13.44 0.50
CA LEU A 347 12.40 -13.09 1.74
C LEU A 347 12.66 -14.28 2.70
N VAL A 348 11.98 -15.41 2.50
CA VAL A 348 12.14 -16.60 3.35
C VAL A 348 13.55 -17.12 3.25
N GLU A 349 14.22 -17.26 4.40
CA GLU A 349 15.60 -17.75 4.50
C GLU A 349 16.52 -17.13 3.44
N PHE A 350 16.44 -15.81 3.28
CA PHE A 350 17.03 -15.09 2.15
C PHE A 350 18.52 -15.36 1.99
N ASP A 351 19.29 -15.33 3.08
CA ASP A 351 20.73 -15.59 3.11
C ASP A 351 21.09 -16.93 3.76
N GLY A 352 20.13 -17.86 3.84
CA GLY A 352 20.24 -19.13 4.53
C GLY A 352 19.95 -19.06 6.03
N THR A 353 19.46 -17.91 6.49
CA THR A 353 18.99 -17.67 7.86
C THR A 353 17.63 -16.99 7.88
N THR A 354 17.02 -16.90 9.05
CA THR A 354 15.76 -16.15 9.26
C THR A 354 16.02 -14.64 9.26
N LEU A 355 16.58 -14.08 8.16
CA LEU A 355 16.99 -12.67 8.08
C LEU A 355 15.82 -11.71 8.29
N TYR A 356 14.66 -12.01 7.72
CA TYR A 356 13.48 -11.13 7.71
C TYR A 356 12.40 -11.52 8.73
N HIS A 357 12.29 -12.79 9.12
CA HIS A 357 11.25 -13.29 10.03
C HIS A 357 11.83 -13.78 11.36
N HIS A 358 10.96 -13.87 12.36
CA HIS A 358 11.37 -14.34 13.68
C HIS A 358 11.68 -15.85 13.65
N PRO A 359 12.79 -16.34 14.28
CA PRO A 359 13.20 -17.74 14.25
C PRO A 359 12.26 -18.68 15.00
N ASP A 360 11.51 -18.18 15.99
CA ASP A 360 10.46 -18.97 16.66
C ASP A 360 9.18 -18.94 15.81
N PRO A 361 8.71 -20.07 15.27
CA PRO A 361 7.53 -20.10 14.41
C PRO A 361 6.24 -19.68 15.13
N ARG A 362 6.20 -19.72 16.47
CA ARG A 362 5.06 -19.24 17.25
C ARG A 362 4.91 -17.72 17.20
N ILE A 363 5.96 -16.98 16.84
CA ILE A 363 5.96 -15.53 16.64
C ILE A 363 6.03 -15.21 15.15
N GLY A 364 6.89 -15.91 14.41
CA GLY A 364 7.27 -15.59 13.04
C GLY A 364 6.40 -16.21 11.95
N GLN A 365 5.36 -17.00 12.28
CA GLN A 365 4.49 -17.62 11.28
C GLN A 365 3.02 -17.50 11.67
N ASP A 366 2.19 -17.22 10.66
CA ASP A 366 0.75 -17.41 10.76
C ASP A 366 0.42 -18.90 10.59
N GLN A 367 -0.35 -19.45 11.53
CA GLN A 367 -0.68 -20.87 11.56
C GLN A 367 -1.79 -21.23 10.56
N ASP A 368 -2.66 -20.27 10.24
CA ASP A 368 -3.83 -20.47 9.40
C ASP A 368 -3.51 -20.21 7.92
N CYS A 369 -2.85 -19.11 7.63
CA CYS A 369 -2.52 -18.67 6.26
C CYS A 369 -1.12 -19.08 5.81
N HIS A 370 -0.29 -19.66 6.69
CA HIS A 370 1.10 -20.05 6.42
C HIS A 370 2.01 -18.89 5.97
N LEU A 371 1.71 -17.66 6.36
CA LEU A 371 2.52 -16.48 6.08
C LEU A 371 3.65 -16.33 7.10
N TYR A 372 4.67 -15.56 6.75
CA TYR A 372 5.74 -15.20 7.67
C TYR A 372 5.60 -13.74 8.14
N PHE A 373 5.63 -13.54 9.47
CA PHE A 373 5.66 -12.20 10.05
C PHE A 373 7.09 -11.67 10.11
N PHE A 374 7.24 -10.37 9.85
CA PHE A 374 8.51 -9.68 10.02
C PHE A 374 8.98 -9.69 11.47
N ASP A 375 10.30 -9.82 11.67
CA ASP A 375 10.92 -9.70 13.00
C ASP A 375 11.21 -8.23 13.32
N TYR A 376 10.20 -7.53 13.86
CA TYR A 376 10.30 -6.12 14.20
C TYR A 376 11.33 -5.80 15.29
N SER A 377 11.86 -6.77 16.02
CA SER A 377 12.94 -6.58 16.99
C SER A 377 14.24 -6.15 16.29
N ARG A 378 14.39 -6.45 15.00
CA ARG A 378 15.59 -6.16 14.22
C ARG A 378 15.50 -4.78 13.56
N GLU A 379 16.50 -3.95 13.82
CA GLU A 379 16.55 -2.58 13.35
C GLU A 379 16.54 -2.47 11.81
N HIS A 380 17.27 -3.35 11.10
CA HIS A 380 17.31 -3.35 9.63
C HIS A 380 15.94 -3.67 9.01
N ILE A 381 15.08 -4.46 9.67
CA ILE A 381 13.71 -4.74 9.23
C ILE A 381 12.83 -3.50 9.39
N ARG A 382 12.91 -2.84 10.54
CA ARG A 382 12.16 -1.59 10.76
C ARG A 382 12.57 -0.51 9.75
N ARG A 383 13.88 -0.36 9.48
CA ARG A 383 14.39 0.55 8.44
C ARG A 383 13.89 0.20 7.04
N TYR A 384 13.91 -1.07 6.69
CA TYR A 384 13.39 -1.57 5.40
C TYR A 384 11.92 -1.21 5.20
N LEU A 385 11.07 -1.43 6.21
CA LEU A 385 9.64 -1.14 6.15
C LEU A 385 9.36 0.38 6.12
N VAL A 386 10.06 1.18 6.93
CA VAL A 386 9.94 2.65 6.87
C VAL A 386 10.42 3.18 5.51
N ALA A 387 11.55 2.68 4.99
CA ALA A 387 12.04 3.05 3.67
C ALA A 387 11.03 2.69 2.57
N ASN A 388 10.37 1.54 2.68
CA ASN A 388 9.33 1.14 1.73
C ASN A 388 8.12 2.07 1.74
N ALA A 389 7.64 2.47 2.92
CA ALA A 389 6.56 3.44 3.04
C ALA A 389 6.91 4.80 2.41
N LEU A 390 8.11 5.32 2.72
CA LEU A 390 8.61 6.58 2.16
C LEU A 390 8.81 6.50 0.64
N PHE A 391 9.25 5.36 0.14
CA PHE A 391 9.39 5.11 -1.30
C PHE A 391 8.06 5.26 -2.05
N TRP A 392 6.97 4.66 -1.56
CA TRP A 392 5.65 4.80 -2.20
C TRP A 392 5.18 6.25 -2.23
N LEU A 393 5.38 6.98 -1.13
CA LEU A 393 5.03 8.40 -1.04
C LEU A 393 5.87 9.28 -1.98
N GLU A 394 7.19 8.99 -2.10
CA GLU A 394 8.09 9.82 -2.90
C GLU A 394 8.04 9.48 -4.39
N GLN A 395 8.16 8.18 -4.72
CA GLN A 395 8.34 7.77 -6.11
C GLN A 395 7.03 7.68 -6.89
N PHE A 396 5.93 7.44 -6.17
CA PHE A 396 4.60 7.32 -6.79
C PHE A 396 3.63 8.42 -6.38
N HIS A 397 4.06 9.39 -5.57
CA HIS A 397 3.22 10.50 -5.12
C HIS A 397 1.87 10.07 -4.50
N VAL A 398 1.78 8.87 -3.90
CA VAL A 398 0.55 8.48 -3.19
C VAL A 398 0.29 9.43 -2.02
N ASP A 399 -0.98 9.79 -1.78
CA ASP A 399 -1.38 10.74 -0.75
C ASP A 399 -1.54 10.11 0.63
N GLY A 400 -1.46 8.79 0.71
CA GLY A 400 -1.55 8.11 2.00
C GLY A 400 -1.31 6.61 1.92
N LEU A 401 -1.18 6.03 3.11
CA LEU A 401 -1.00 4.60 3.30
C LEU A 401 -2.03 4.07 4.30
N ARG A 402 -2.79 3.04 3.90
CA ARG A 402 -3.53 2.22 4.85
C ARG A 402 -2.67 1.02 5.23
N VAL A 403 -2.29 0.94 6.49
CA VAL A 403 -1.50 -0.18 7.01
C VAL A 403 -2.42 -1.37 7.25
N ASP A 404 -2.19 -2.44 6.51
CA ASP A 404 -2.97 -3.66 6.52
C ASP A 404 -2.68 -4.50 7.77
N GLY A 405 -3.72 -4.99 8.45
CA GLY A 405 -3.60 -5.93 9.56
C GLY A 405 -2.84 -5.40 10.79
N VAL A 406 -3.03 -4.15 11.19
CA VAL A 406 -2.33 -3.56 12.36
C VAL A 406 -2.55 -4.37 13.63
N ALA A 407 -3.76 -4.93 13.83
CA ALA A 407 -4.03 -5.77 14.99
C ALA A 407 -3.13 -7.03 15.03
N SER A 408 -2.90 -7.67 13.89
CA SER A 408 -2.01 -8.84 13.79
C SER A 408 -0.53 -8.50 14.05
N MET A 409 -0.10 -7.28 13.73
CA MET A 409 1.23 -6.79 14.08
C MET A 409 1.38 -6.54 15.58
N LEU A 410 0.36 -5.94 16.22
CA LEU A 410 0.40 -5.48 17.61
C LEU A 410 0.05 -6.55 18.63
N CYS A 411 -0.70 -7.60 18.25
CA CYS A 411 -1.21 -8.61 19.17
C CYS A 411 -0.51 -9.95 18.95
N LEU A 412 0.34 -10.35 19.91
CA LEU A 412 1.06 -11.62 19.87
C LEU A 412 0.15 -12.86 19.93
N ASP A 413 -1.10 -12.67 20.35
CA ASP A 413 -2.13 -13.71 20.44
C ASP A 413 -3.09 -13.70 19.25
N ASP A 414 -2.88 -12.86 18.26
CA ASP A 414 -3.72 -12.82 17.07
C ASP A 414 -3.66 -14.13 16.30
N SER A 415 -4.81 -14.66 15.88
CA SER A 415 -4.94 -15.96 15.17
C SER A 415 -4.24 -17.14 15.85
N ARG A 416 -4.05 -17.09 17.20
CA ARG A 416 -3.36 -18.13 17.98
C ARG A 416 -4.19 -18.61 19.17
N SER A 417 -4.16 -19.92 19.43
CA SER A 417 -4.75 -20.48 20.65
C SER A 417 -3.93 -20.07 21.88
N HIS A 418 -4.58 -20.10 23.05
CA HIS A 418 -3.93 -19.72 24.33
C HIS A 418 -2.63 -20.51 24.64
N GLU A 419 -2.44 -21.71 24.06
CA GLU A 419 -1.25 -22.52 24.26
C GLU A 419 -0.13 -22.22 23.25
N GLN A 420 -0.44 -21.49 22.17
CA GLN A 420 0.48 -21.25 21.04
C GLN A 420 1.17 -19.88 21.05
N TRP A 421 0.53 -18.86 21.63
CA TRP A 421 1.11 -17.52 21.62
C TRP A 421 2.17 -17.30 22.72
N GLN A 422 3.06 -16.36 22.48
CA GLN A 422 4.11 -15.98 23.40
C GLN A 422 3.80 -14.65 24.09
N HIS A 423 3.93 -14.62 25.41
CA HIS A 423 3.77 -13.39 26.18
C HIS A 423 4.95 -12.43 25.94
N ASN A 424 4.66 -11.13 25.97
CA ASN A 424 5.69 -10.12 26.03
C ASN A 424 6.41 -10.11 27.41
N ILE A 425 7.41 -9.23 27.56
CA ILE A 425 8.22 -9.14 28.79
C ILE A 425 7.39 -8.84 30.06
N ASP A 426 6.22 -8.21 29.92
CA ASP A 426 5.32 -7.87 31.04
C ASP A 426 4.21 -8.92 31.24
N GLY A 427 4.23 -10.01 30.47
CA GLY A 427 3.25 -11.10 30.53
C GLY A 427 1.96 -10.81 29.76
N GLY A 428 1.88 -9.74 28.99
CA GLY A 428 0.76 -9.37 28.14
C GLY A 428 0.93 -9.86 26.70
N ASN A 429 -0.02 -9.46 25.83
CA ASN A 429 -0.06 -9.85 24.42
C ASN A 429 0.47 -8.78 23.45
N ARG A 430 0.80 -7.57 23.92
CA ARG A 430 1.24 -6.47 23.05
C ARG A 430 2.65 -6.69 22.52
N ASN A 431 2.82 -6.55 21.20
CA ASN A 431 4.12 -6.53 20.54
C ASN A 431 4.72 -5.12 20.60
N TYR A 432 5.69 -4.91 21.49
CA TYR A 432 6.31 -3.60 21.69
C TYR A 432 7.21 -3.19 20.52
N ASP A 433 7.83 -4.15 19.83
CA ASP A 433 8.70 -3.87 18.69
C ASP A 433 7.89 -3.42 17.48
N ALA A 434 6.72 -4.04 17.23
CA ALA A 434 5.78 -3.56 16.23
C ALA A 434 5.20 -2.18 16.57
N SER A 435 4.87 -1.95 17.86
CA SER A 435 4.44 -0.63 18.33
C SER A 435 5.51 0.44 18.10
N ALA A 436 6.79 0.13 18.33
CA ALA A 436 7.91 1.03 18.07
C ALA A 436 8.09 1.33 16.57
N LEU A 437 7.93 0.31 15.71
CA LEU A 437 7.93 0.49 14.25
C LEU A 437 6.83 1.44 13.80
N LEU A 438 5.57 1.20 14.22
CA LEU A 438 4.42 1.99 13.76
C LEU A 438 4.49 3.45 14.22
N LYS A 439 4.99 3.70 15.44
CA LYS A 439 5.28 5.06 15.91
C LYS A 439 6.32 5.75 15.04
N TRP A 440 7.45 5.08 14.80
CA TRP A 440 8.51 5.62 13.96
C TRP A 440 8.04 5.86 12.52
N LEU A 441 7.28 4.93 11.96
CA LEU A 441 6.66 5.08 10.64
C LEU A 441 5.85 6.38 10.55
N ASN A 442 4.91 6.58 11.46
CA ASN A 442 4.05 7.77 11.47
C ASN A 442 4.84 9.06 11.69
N GLU A 443 5.83 9.05 12.59
CA GLU A 443 6.72 10.19 12.82
C GLU A 443 7.51 10.57 11.56
N GLU A 444 8.11 9.61 10.86
CA GLU A 444 8.88 9.90 9.64
C GLU A 444 7.98 10.26 8.46
N VAL A 445 6.83 9.61 8.31
CA VAL A 445 5.85 9.97 7.25
C VAL A 445 5.39 11.41 7.44
N HIS A 446 4.88 11.77 8.62
CA HIS A 446 4.36 13.12 8.87
C HIS A 446 5.44 14.22 8.83
N LYS A 447 6.68 13.88 9.17
CA LYS A 447 7.82 14.78 9.07
C LYS A 447 8.22 15.04 7.61
N CYS A 448 8.25 14.02 6.76
CA CYS A 448 8.67 14.12 5.37
C CYS A 448 7.52 14.56 4.45
N TYR A 449 6.32 14.05 4.71
CA TYR A 449 5.12 14.24 3.92
C TYR A 449 3.95 14.65 4.82
N PRO A 450 3.92 15.90 5.33
CA PRO A 450 2.92 16.35 6.33
C PRO A 450 1.48 16.35 5.81
N ARG A 451 1.27 16.13 4.51
CA ARG A 451 -0.03 16.00 3.86
C ARG A 451 -0.48 14.55 3.70
N ALA A 452 0.42 13.60 3.90
CA ALA A 452 0.12 12.18 3.74
C ALA A 452 -0.81 11.71 4.86
N ILE A 453 -1.79 10.91 4.48
CA ILE A 453 -2.75 10.29 5.38
C ILE A 453 -2.25 8.90 5.77
N THR A 454 -2.17 8.61 7.06
CA THR A 454 -1.92 7.26 7.55
C THR A 454 -3.15 6.69 8.22
N ILE A 455 -3.55 5.49 7.81
CA ILE A 455 -4.76 4.81 8.28
C ILE A 455 -4.35 3.45 8.83
N ALA A 456 -4.82 3.13 10.04
CA ALA A 456 -4.67 1.80 10.61
C ALA A 456 -5.91 0.96 10.30
N GLU A 457 -5.71 -0.20 9.68
CA GLU A 457 -6.73 -1.24 9.69
C GLU A 457 -6.66 -1.99 11.01
N ASP A 458 -7.59 -1.68 11.90
CA ASP A 458 -7.65 -2.27 13.22
C ASP A 458 -8.99 -2.97 13.45
N ILE A 459 -8.94 -4.29 13.60
CA ILE A 459 -10.12 -5.11 13.82
C ILE A 459 -10.46 -5.25 15.33
N ARG A 460 -9.51 -4.93 16.23
CA ARG A 460 -9.62 -5.18 17.67
C ARG A 460 -9.92 -3.95 18.52
N MET A 461 -10.26 -2.82 17.94
CA MET A 461 -10.53 -1.59 18.68
C MET A 461 -9.42 -1.25 19.71
N LEU A 462 -8.17 -1.28 19.26
CA LEU A 462 -7.02 -0.95 20.09
C LEU A 462 -7.03 0.54 20.48
N GLN A 463 -6.93 0.85 21.76
CA GLN A 463 -6.90 2.25 22.23
C GLN A 463 -5.60 2.96 21.85
N GLY A 464 -5.69 4.24 21.53
CA GLY A 464 -4.55 5.11 21.26
C GLY A 464 -3.95 4.94 19.86
N VAL A 465 -4.64 4.33 18.91
CA VAL A 465 -4.16 4.14 17.53
C VAL A 465 -3.96 5.50 16.85
N SER A 466 -4.92 6.39 16.94
CA SER A 466 -4.87 7.74 16.38
C SER A 466 -4.36 8.82 17.34
N GLU A 467 -4.06 8.48 18.59
CA GLU A 467 -3.44 9.42 19.52
C GLU A 467 -1.99 9.75 19.12
N PRO A 468 -1.55 11.00 19.35
CA PRO A 468 -0.17 11.41 19.08
C PRO A 468 0.87 10.55 19.79
N THR A 469 2.01 10.30 19.14
CA THR A 469 3.09 9.43 19.67
C THR A 469 3.66 9.95 21.00
N PHE A 470 3.76 11.30 21.18
CA PHE A 470 4.23 11.92 22.41
C PHE A 470 3.25 11.74 23.59
N MET A 471 1.99 11.39 23.35
CA MET A 471 1.00 11.02 24.37
C MET A 471 0.97 9.51 24.65
N GLY A 472 1.74 8.73 23.89
CA GLY A 472 1.82 7.28 24.03
C GLY A 472 1.11 6.52 22.91
N GLY A 473 0.34 7.21 22.06
CA GLY A 473 -0.37 6.66 20.91
C GLY A 473 0.54 6.18 19.78
N LEU A 474 -0.03 5.68 18.70
CA LEU A 474 0.70 5.21 17.51
C LEU A 474 0.87 6.30 16.44
N GLY A 475 0.09 7.38 16.49
CA GLY A 475 0.21 8.54 15.61
C GLY A 475 -0.43 8.42 14.24
N PHE A 476 -1.31 7.45 14.01
CA PHE A 476 -2.10 7.39 12.77
C PHE A 476 -3.07 8.57 12.67
N ASN A 477 -3.39 9.02 11.46
CA ASN A 477 -4.41 10.03 11.26
C ASN A 477 -5.81 9.47 11.52
N PHE A 478 -6.07 8.23 11.06
CA PHE A 478 -7.35 7.55 11.22
C PHE A 478 -7.17 6.06 11.46
N HIS A 479 -8.24 5.42 11.93
CA HIS A 479 -8.37 3.97 11.99
C HIS A 479 -9.75 3.50 11.55
N TRP A 480 -9.86 2.25 11.10
CA TRP A 480 -11.11 1.65 10.66
C TRP A 480 -11.99 1.21 11.85
N GLN A 481 -13.30 1.48 11.76
CA GLN A 481 -14.31 1.08 12.74
C GLN A 481 -15.13 -0.11 12.23
N VAL A 482 -14.48 -1.26 12.04
CA VAL A 482 -15.07 -2.43 11.43
C VAL A 482 -16.19 -3.03 12.28
N ASP A 483 -16.03 -3.08 13.60
CA ASP A 483 -17.03 -3.67 14.50
C ASP A 483 -18.35 -2.89 14.45
N TRP A 484 -18.27 -1.57 14.32
CA TRP A 484 -19.47 -0.77 14.14
C TRP A 484 -20.15 -1.04 12.80
N VAL A 485 -19.40 -1.19 11.71
CA VAL A 485 -19.98 -1.59 10.42
C VAL A 485 -20.71 -2.92 10.56
N ARG A 486 -20.11 -3.92 11.19
CA ARG A 486 -20.72 -5.24 11.42
C ARG A 486 -22.00 -5.17 12.25
N SER A 487 -21.98 -4.41 13.33
CA SER A 487 -23.17 -4.22 14.18
C SER A 487 -24.30 -3.56 13.40
N SER A 488 -24.00 -2.53 12.59
CA SER A 488 -25.00 -1.86 11.78
C SER A 488 -25.54 -2.74 10.64
N LEU A 489 -24.70 -3.56 10.01
CA LEU A 489 -25.13 -4.51 8.99
C LEU A 489 -26.02 -5.62 9.60
N HIS A 490 -25.68 -6.08 10.81
CA HIS A 490 -26.53 -7.02 11.55
C HIS A 490 -27.92 -6.42 11.81
N PHE A 491 -27.98 -5.16 12.27
CA PHE A 491 -29.23 -4.43 12.43
C PHE A 491 -30.01 -4.29 11.12
N MET A 492 -29.35 -3.95 10.02
CA MET A 492 -29.99 -3.77 8.71
C MET A 492 -30.47 -5.09 8.10
N ALA A 493 -29.86 -6.22 8.44
CA ALA A 493 -30.26 -7.55 8.02
C ALA A 493 -31.52 -8.04 8.74
N ALA A 494 -31.82 -7.52 9.93
CA ALA A 494 -33.03 -7.86 10.69
C ALA A 494 -34.27 -7.25 10.02
N LEU A 495 -35.41 -8.01 10.06
CA LEU A 495 -36.71 -7.48 9.63
C LEU A 495 -37.07 -6.26 10.51
N CYS A 496 -37.76 -5.27 9.92
CA CYS A 496 -38.10 -4.03 10.64
C CYS A 496 -38.86 -4.28 11.96
N THR A 497 -39.63 -5.39 12.04
CA THR A 497 -40.36 -5.81 13.25
C THR A 497 -39.46 -6.42 14.34
N GLU A 498 -38.21 -6.72 14.06
CA GLU A 498 -37.23 -7.37 14.93
C GLU A 498 -36.09 -6.40 15.34
N ARG A 499 -36.03 -5.22 14.76
CA ARG A 499 -34.92 -4.24 14.94
C ARG A 499 -34.89 -3.60 16.33
N GLU A 500 -35.98 -3.59 17.06
CA GLU A 500 -36.06 -2.97 18.39
C GLU A 500 -35.02 -3.52 19.37
N GLU A 501 -34.76 -4.85 19.30
CA GLU A 501 -33.79 -5.51 20.19
C GLU A 501 -32.32 -5.17 19.87
N SER A 502 -32.02 -4.96 18.60
CA SER A 502 -30.65 -4.69 18.11
C SER A 502 -30.31 -3.20 17.92
N LEU A 503 -31.26 -2.29 18.18
CA LEU A 503 -31.03 -0.85 18.00
C LEU A 503 -29.92 -0.33 18.93
N ILE A 504 -29.82 -0.87 20.13
CA ILE A 504 -28.79 -0.47 21.09
C ILE A 504 -27.38 -0.79 20.58
N ASP A 505 -27.21 -1.95 19.94
CA ASP A 505 -25.90 -2.39 19.39
C ASP A 505 -25.41 -1.48 18.26
N MET A 506 -26.35 -0.77 17.58
CA MET A 506 -26.05 0.22 16.56
C MET A 506 -25.65 1.58 17.15
N ILE A 507 -26.20 1.95 18.31
CA ILE A 507 -26.03 3.27 18.95
C ILE A 507 -24.83 3.27 19.92
N GLU A 508 -24.65 2.20 20.68
CA GLU A 508 -23.68 2.11 21.78
C GLU A 508 -22.21 2.27 21.30
N PRO A 509 -21.78 1.65 20.19
CA PRO A 509 -20.44 1.87 19.65
C PRO A 509 -20.18 3.33 19.31
N LEU A 510 -21.16 4.04 18.76
CA LEU A 510 -21.07 5.45 18.39
C LEU A 510 -20.81 6.35 19.61
N THR A 511 -21.43 6.04 20.73
CA THR A 511 -21.28 6.83 21.96
C THR A 511 -19.87 6.72 22.56
N SER A 512 -19.22 5.59 22.38
CA SER A 512 -17.84 5.34 22.85
C SER A 512 -16.77 5.88 21.92
N LEU A 513 -17.11 6.16 20.65
CA LEU A 513 -16.18 6.53 19.57
C LEU A 513 -16.24 8.02 19.17
N ILE A 514 -17.19 8.78 19.73
CA ILE A 514 -17.28 10.21 19.49
C ILE A 514 -15.98 10.89 19.92
N GLY A 515 -15.30 11.54 18.99
CA GLY A 515 -14.03 12.22 19.22
C GLY A 515 -12.79 11.40 18.86
N GLU A 516 -12.93 10.13 18.47
CA GLU A 516 -11.84 9.39 17.87
C GLU A 516 -11.72 9.67 16.36
N HIS A 517 -10.49 9.57 15.83
CA HIS A 517 -10.22 9.78 14.42
C HIS A 517 -10.56 8.51 13.63
N SER A 518 -11.81 8.36 13.26
CA SER A 518 -12.32 7.12 12.66
C SER A 518 -12.79 7.25 11.22
N ILE A 519 -12.66 6.14 10.49
CA ILE A 519 -13.28 5.92 9.18
C ILE A 519 -14.34 4.84 9.35
N TYR A 520 -15.50 5.01 8.70
CA TYR A 520 -16.54 4.00 8.62
C TYR A 520 -16.35 3.16 7.33
N PRO A 521 -15.68 1.98 7.42
CA PRO A 521 -15.25 1.25 6.24
C PRO A 521 -16.30 0.24 5.80
N ILE A 522 -17.12 0.54 4.80
CA ILE A 522 -17.85 -0.48 4.05
C ILE A 522 -16.85 -1.08 3.04
N CYS A 523 -15.91 -1.90 3.52
CA CYS A 523 -14.76 -2.39 2.78
C CYS A 523 -15.04 -3.74 2.12
N HIS A 524 -14.05 -4.21 1.33
CA HIS A 524 -14.12 -5.51 0.64
C HIS A 524 -14.39 -6.69 1.57
N ASP A 525 -13.85 -6.70 2.80
CA ASP A 525 -14.05 -7.78 3.76
C ASP A 525 -15.51 -7.93 4.21
N GLU A 526 -16.27 -6.85 4.20
CA GLU A 526 -17.69 -6.86 4.66
C GLU A 526 -18.66 -7.26 3.55
N ILE A 527 -18.20 -7.37 2.29
CA ILE A 527 -19.05 -7.68 1.13
C ILE A 527 -18.53 -8.84 0.27
N ALA A 528 -17.53 -9.57 0.76
CA ALA A 528 -16.92 -10.72 0.09
C ALA A 528 -16.82 -11.92 1.05
N TYR A 529 -16.21 -12.99 0.59
CA TYR A 529 -15.86 -14.18 1.38
C TYR A 529 -17.05 -14.88 2.04
N GLY A 530 -18.20 -14.95 1.35
CA GLY A 530 -19.41 -15.61 1.80
C GLY A 530 -20.37 -14.73 2.59
N ARG A 531 -20.11 -13.42 2.70
CA ARG A 531 -21.00 -12.46 3.39
C ARG A 531 -22.10 -11.92 2.48
N GLY A 532 -21.93 -12.04 1.15
CA GLY A 532 -22.83 -11.48 0.15
C GLY A 532 -22.58 -9.99 -0.13
N SER A 533 -23.15 -9.45 -1.20
CA SER A 533 -23.03 -8.01 -1.50
C SER A 533 -23.74 -7.18 -0.42
N LEU A 534 -23.36 -5.89 -0.31
CA LEU A 534 -24.00 -4.96 0.63
C LEU A 534 -25.53 -4.91 0.45
N LEU A 535 -26.01 -4.89 -0.79
CA LEU A 535 -27.44 -4.91 -1.08
C LEU A 535 -28.10 -6.20 -0.57
N ASN A 536 -27.43 -7.35 -0.70
CA ASN A 536 -28.00 -8.63 -0.25
C ASN A 536 -28.06 -8.77 1.28
N GLN A 537 -27.26 -8.00 1.99
CA GLN A 537 -27.30 -7.93 3.47
C GLN A 537 -28.46 -7.07 4.00
N MET A 538 -29.16 -6.32 3.15
CA MET A 538 -30.34 -5.56 3.57
C MET A 538 -31.59 -6.44 3.67
N ALA A 539 -32.37 -6.22 4.71
CA ALA A 539 -33.67 -6.89 4.91
C ALA A 539 -34.70 -6.54 3.82
N GLY A 540 -35.69 -7.39 3.65
CA GLY A 540 -36.80 -7.20 2.72
C GLY A 540 -36.49 -7.70 1.31
N GLU A 541 -37.43 -7.49 0.40
CA GLU A 541 -37.34 -7.86 -1.01
C GLU A 541 -37.73 -6.67 -1.91
N GLY A 542 -37.23 -6.63 -3.15
CA GLY A 542 -37.59 -5.63 -4.15
C GLY A 542 -37.42 -4.20 -3.63
N LYS A 543 -38.49 -3.41 -3.61
CA LYS A 543 -38.46 -2.01 -3.19
C LYS A 543 -38.05 -1.78 -1.74
N ASP A 544 -38.48 -2.69 -0.83
CA ASP A 544 -38.17 -2.55 0.60
C ASP A 544 -36.67 -2.74 0.86
N LYS A 545 -36.04 -3.67 0.14
CA LYS A 545 -34.59 -3.88 0.19
C LYS A 545 -33.84 -2.63 -0.27
N LEU A 546 -34.26 -2.03 -1.37
CA LEU A 546 -33.68 -0.79 -1.89
C LEU A 546 -33.92 0.41 -0.94
N ALA A 547 -35.09 0.49 -0.30
CA ALA A 547 -35.36 1.53 0.68
C ALA A 547 -34.47 1.37 1.93
N ASN A 548 -34.26 0.12 2.41
CA ASN A 548 -33.30 -0.18 3.46
C ASN A 548 -31.86 0.25 3.06
N TYR A 549 -31.48 0.03 1.82
CA TYR A 549 -30.17 0.45 1.30
C TYR A 549 -30.04 1.96 1.32
N ARG A 550 -31.04 2.71 0.84
CA ARG A 550 -31.04 4.17 0.82
C ARG A 550 -30.96 4.79 2.21
N VAL A 551 -31.77 4.30 3.16
CA VAL A 551 -31.74 4.81 4.54
C VAL A 551 -30.41 4.51 5.22
N TYR A 552 -29.81 3.37 4.94
CA TYR A 552 -28.48 3.00 5.47
C TYR A 552 -27.39 3.97 5.01
N PHE A 553 -27.31 4.27 3.71
CA PHE A 553 -26.38 5.28 3.20
C PHE A 553 -26.65 6.68 3.78
N GLY A 554 -27.92 7.08 3.85
CA GLY A 554 -28.30 8.32 4.51
C GLY A 554 -27.84 8.39 5.96
N TYR A 555 -27.97 7.29 6.72
CA TYR A 555 -27.46 7.20 8.08
C TYR A 555 -25.93 7.34 8.14
N VAL A 556 -25.21 6.53 7.36
CA VAL A 556 -23.74 6.48 7.36
C VAL A 556 -23.12 7.85 7.05
N TYR A 557 -23.66 8.58 6.08
CA TYR A 557 -23.13 9.90 5.72
C TYR A 557 -23.33 10.98 6.78
N GLY A 558 -24.34 10.84 7.64
CA GLY A 558 -24.57 11.75 8.76
C GLY A 558 -23.66 11.51 9.97
N LEU A 559 -23.02 10.33 10.08
CA LEU A 559 -22.20 9.97 11.24
C LEU A 559 -20.93 10.82 11.38
N PRO A 560 -20.39 11.04 12.60
CA PRO A 560 -19.16 11.79 12.84
C PRO A 560 -17.91 10.96 12.55
N THR A 561 -17.76 10.52 11.31
CA THR A 561 -16.65 9.71 10.81
C THR A 561 -16.30 10.10 9.39
N LYS A 562 -15.09 9.79 8.92
CA LYS A 562 -14.77 9.80 7.49
C LYS A 562 -15.47 8.62 6.80
N LYS A 563 -15.72 8.74 5.49
CA LYS A 563 -16.54 7.79 4.71
C LYS A 563 -15.66 6.90 3.85
N MET A 564 -16.05 5.63 3.73
CA MET A 564 -15.39 4.69 2.83
C MET A 564 -16.36 3.65 2.30
N HIS A 565 -16.33 3.42 0.99
CA HIS A 565 -17.12 2.38 0.34
C HIS A 565 -16.27 1.60 -0.65
N PHE A 566 -16.49 0.29 -0.68
CA PHE A 566 -15.91 -0.54 -1.72
C PHE A 566 -16.68 -0.39 -3.03
N MET A 567 -15.97 -0.50 -4.15
CA MET A 567 -16.51 -0.44 -5.51
C MET A 567 -17.75 -1.32 -5.68
N GLY A 568 -18.79 -0.77 -6.33
CA GLY A 568 -20.08 -1.42 -6.54
C GLY A 568 -21.12 -1.17 -5.45
N CYS A 569 -20.72 -0.69 -4.29
CA CYS A 569 -21.67 -0.27 -3.26
C CYS A 569 -22.48 0.96 -3.73
N GLU A 570 -21.89 1.85 -4.50
CA GLU A 570 -22.53 3.10 -4.94
C GLU A 570 -23.77 2.88 -5.81
N PHE A 571 -23.77 1.83 -6.64
CA PHE A 571 -24.94 1.47 -7.44
C PHE A 571 -25.66 0.20 -6.95
N GLY A 572 -25.29 -0.34 -5.79
CA GLY A 572 -25.94 -1.49 -5.18
C GLY A 572 -25.75 -2.79 -5.96
N GLN A 573 -24.50 -3.16 -6.27
CA GLN A 573 -24.20 -4.45 -6.89
C GLN A 573 -24.88 -5.58 -6.12
N ASN A 574 -25.55 -6.49 -6.83
CA ASN A 574 -26.34 -7.55 -6.23
C ASN A 574 -25.59 -8.88 -6.06
N ASP A 575 -24.49 -9.09 -6.80
CA ASP A 575 -23.62 -10.24 -6.61
C ASP A 575 -22.48 -9.91 -5.63
N GLU A 576 -22.09 -10.91 -4.88
CA GLU A 576 -20.89 -10.81 -4.05
C GLU A 576 -19.66 -10.56 -4.92
N TRP A 577 -18.77 -9.66 -4.48
CA TRP A 577 -17.56 -9.37 -5.20
C TRP A 577 -16.63 -10.59 -5.29
N CYS A 578 -15.99 -10.75 -6.45
CA CYS A 578 -15.00 -11.78 -6.72
C CYS A 578 -13.86 -11.16 -7.55
N PRO A 579 -12.58 -11.30 -7.14
CA PRO A 579 -11.45 -10.70 -7.85
C PRO A 579 -11.33 -11.08 -9.33
N SER A 580 -11.80 -12.28 -9.69
CA SER A 580 -11.75 -12.80 -11.05
C SER A 580 -12.91 -12.39 -11.94
N LYS A 581 -13.85 -11.60 -11.42
CA LYS A 581 -15.05 -11.16 -12.15
C LYS A 581 -15.10 -9.64 -12.23
N ALA A 582 -15.49 -9.13 -13.40
CA ALA A 582 -15.80 -7.72 -13.55
C ALA A 582 -17.03 -7.31 -12.73
N MET A 583 -17.09 -6.02 -12.36
CA MET A 583 -18.26 -5.39 -11.79
C MET A 583 -19.47 -5.49 -12.71
N LEU A 584 -20.68 -5.56 -12.15
CA LEU A 584 -21.94 -5.71 -12.90
C LEU A 584 -22.47 -4.37 -13.41
N TRP A 585 -21.67 -3.64 -14.18
CA TRP A 585 -22.00 -2.32 -14.73
C TRP A 585 -23.34 -2.25 -15.46
N GLN A 586 -23.84 -3.37 -16.00
CA GLN A 586 -25.15 -3.44 -16.65
C GLN A 586 -26.32 -3.12 -15.70
N LEU A 587 -26.14 -3.24 -14.37
CA LEU A 587 -27.15 -2.85 -13.38
C LEU A 587 -27.45 -1.36 -13.43
N CYS A 588 -26.48 -0.53 -13.78
CA CYS A 588 -26.65 0.92 -13.97
C CYS A 588 -27.61 1.28 -15.12
N ASN A 589 -28.07 0.32 -15.92
CA ASN A 589 -29.16 0.54 -16.91
C ASN A 589 -30.56 0.48 -16.26
N SER A 590 -30.68 0.05 -15.00
CA SER A 590 -31.96 -0.03 -14.27
C SER A 590 -32.19 1.27 -13.52
N GLU A 591 -33.41 1.83 -13.56
CA GLU A 591 -33.79 3.06 -12.84
C GLU A 591 -33.54 2.95 -11.32
N ALA A 592 -33.72 1.75 -10.74
CA ALA A 592 -33.47 1.53 -9.33
C ALA A 592 -32.01 1.68 -8.93
N HIS A 593 -31.09 1.09 -9.71
CA HIS A 593 -29.63 1.17 -9.46
C HIS A 593 -29.07 2.54 -9.85
N GLN A 594 -29.62 3.20 -10.88
CA GLN A 594 -29.33 4.62 -11.19
C GLN A 594 -29.72 5.51 -10.03
N GLY A 595 -30.88 5.26 -9.40
CA GLY A 595 -31.31 6.02 -8.22
C GLY A 595 -30.35 5.89 -7.03
N LEU A 596 -29.77 4.71 -6.81
CA LEU A 596 -28.72 4.51 -5.77
C LEU A 596 -27.44 5.26 -6.12
N ASP A 597 -26.99 5.18 -7.35
CA ASP A 597 -25.79 5.85 -7.85
C ASP A 597 -25.92 7.39 -7.69
N ILE A 598 -27.06 7.96 -8.10
CA ILE A 598 -27.37 9.38 -7.90
C ILE A 598 -27.40 9.74 -6.41
N LEU A 599 -28.01 8.90 -5.55
CA LEU A 599 -28.05 9.14 -4.11
C LEU A 599 -26.65 9.23 -3.50
N VAL A 600 -25.79 8.26 -3.80
CA VAL A 600 -24.42 8.25 -3.26
C VAL A 600 -23.61 9.44 -3.76
N SER A 601 -23.76 9.80 -5.03
CA SER A 601 -23.15 11.02 -5.59
C SER A 601 -23.63 12.29 -4.86
N ASP A 602 -24.94 12.42 -4.62
CA ASP A 602 -25.49 13.59 -3.94
C ASP A 602 -25.11 13.62 -2.45
N LEU A 603 -25.02 12.46 -1.79
CA LEU A 603 -24.52 12.37 -0.41
C LEU A 603 -23.03 12.77 -0.32
N ASN A 604 -22.18 12.36 -1.25
CA ASN A 604 -20.80 12.82 -1.33
C ASN A 604 -20.70 14.33 -1.50
N LYS A 605 -21.49 14.91 -2.40
CA LYS A 605 -21.54 16.37 -2.63
C LYS A 605 -22.06 17.11 -1.41
N LEU A 606 -23.11 16.57 -0.76
CA LEU A 606 -23.65 17.12 0.49
C LEU A 606 -22.58 17.12 1.59
N TYR A 607 -21.92 15.97 1.83
CA TYR A 607 -20.87 15.82 2.82
C TYR A 607 -19.73 16.84 2.61
N ARG A 608 -19.29 17.02 1.37
CA ARG A 608 -18.24 17.99 1.02
C ARG A 608 -18.67 19.46 1.14
N SER A 609 -19.95 19.77 0.89
CA SER A 609 -20.43 21.15 0.86
C SER A 609 -20.91 21.67 2.20
N GLN A 610 -21.22 20.79 3.17
CA GLN A 610 -21.70 21.16 4.50
C GLN A 610 -20.61 20.97 5.54
N ALA A 611 -19.99 22.05 6.02
CA ALA A 611 -18.91 21.99 7.02
C ALA A 611 -19.34 21.24 8.30
N ALA A 612 -20.61 21.37 8.69
CA ALA A 612 -21.18 20.64 9.82
C ALA A 612 -21.05 19.12 9.71
N LEU A 613 -20.97 18.55 8.51
CA LEU A 613 -20.90 17.10 8.30
C LEU A 613 -19.50 16.52 8.36
N HIS A 614 -18.44 17.37 8.31
CA HIS A 614 -17.05 16.84 8.25
C HIS A 614 -16.03 17.57 9.13
N GLU A 615 -16.19 18.87 9.42
CA GLU A 615 -15.15 19.69 10.07
C GLU A 615 -14.83 19.20 11.48
N LEU A 616 -15.83 18.74 12.21
CA LEU A 616 -15.70 18.25 13.59
C LEU A 616 -15.98 16.73 13.70
N ASP A 617 -15.63 15.95 12.68
CA ASP A 617 -15.75 14.48 12.75
C ASP A 617 -14.88 13.87 13.87
N CYS A 618 -13.76 14.52 14.17
CA CYS A 618 -12.80 14.08 15.19
C CYS A 618 -12.96 14.83 16.53
N ASP A 619 -14.05 15.57 16.72
CA ASP A 619 -14.31 16.34 17.94
C ASP A 619 -15.72 16.03 18.49
N PRO A 620 -15.84 15.69 19.79
CA PRO A 620 -17.14 15.36 20.39
C PRO A 620 -18.18 16.45 20.25
N SER A 621 -17.76 17.72 20.14
CA SER A 621 -18.70 18.86 19.97
C SER A 621 -19.41 18.87 18.62
N GLY A 622 -18.89 18.12 17.62
CA GLY A 622 -19.47 18.04 16.28
C GLY A 622 -20.74 17.19 16.18
N PHE A 623 -21.15 16.47 17.24
CA PHE A 623 -22.25 15.52 17.22
C PHE A 623 -23.09 15.57 18.48
N GLN A 624 -24.41 15.53 18.35
CA GLN A 624 -25.33 15.45 19.48
C GLN A 624 -26.56 14.60 19.15
N TRP A 625 -26.86 13.61 19.99
CA TRP A 625 -28.13 12.90 19.93
C TRP A 625 -29.30 13.80 20.30
N LEU A 626 -30.41 13.74 19.53
CA LEU A 626 -31.62 14.54 19.72
C LEU A 626 -32.83 13.72 20.13
N ALA A 627 -32.97 12.50 19.61
CA ALA A 627 -34.04 11.58 19.96
C ALA A 627 -33.50 10.14 19.87
N ASN A 628 -33.45 9.45 21.00
CA ASN A 628 -32.96 8.09 21.09
C ASN A 628 -33.68 7.25 22.17
N GLU A 629 -34.62 7.85 22.92
CA GLU A 629 -35.21 7.17 24.09
C GLU A 629 -36.39 6.28 23.75
N ASP A 630 -37.05 6.53 22.59
CA ASP A 630 -38.24 5.75 22.20
C ASP A 630 -37.85 4.62 21.24
N ARG A 631 -37.36 3.51 21.81
CA ARG A 631 -36.93 2.31 21.09
C ARG A 631 -37.99 1.70 20.18
N TYR A 632 -39.26 1.98 20.49
CA TYR A 632 -40.39 1.44 19.75
C TYR A 632 -40.63 2.13 18.39
N GLU A 633 -40.13 3.35 18.20
CA GLU A 633 -40.37 4.10 16.96
C GLU A 633 -39.31 3.85 15.89
N LEU A 634 -38.15 3.29 16.20
CA LEU A 634 -37.03 3.08 15.27
C LEU A 634 -36.61 4.36 14.53
N ILE A 635 -36.81 5.51 15.18
CA ILE A 635 -36.37 6.82 14.71
C ILE A 635 -35.06 7.18 15.42
N LEU A 636 -34.02 7.48 14.67
CA LEU A 636 -32.78 8.09 15.17
C LEU A 636 -32.71 9.54 14.69
N ALA A 637 -32.55 10.48 15.60
CA ALA A 637 -32.30 11.87 15.25
C ALA A 637 -31.06 12.39 15.97
N TYR A 638 -30.20 13.09 15.24
CA TYR A 638 -28.99 13.71 15.76
C TYR A 638 -28.66 14.97 14.99
N SER A 639 -27.84 15.80 15.59
CA SER A 639 -27.31 17.00 14.94
C SER A 639 -25.82 16.92 14.70
N ARG A 640 -25.40 17.60 13.64
CA ARG A 640 -24.01 17.85 13.30
C ARG A 640 -23.79 19.37 13.26
N GLN A 641 -22.62 19.80 13.72
CA GLN A 641 -22.25 21.21 13.69
C GLN A 641 -20.80 21.42 13.29
N SER A 642 -20.51 22.59 12.73
CA SER A 642 -19.15 23.06 12.44
C SER A 642 -18.58 23.88 13.60
N SER A 643 -17.35 24.32 13.47
CA SER A 643 -16.74 25.32 14.36
C SER A 643 -17.33 26.73 14.16
N GLY A 644 -18.08 26.95 13.08
CA GLY A 644 -18.85 28.16 12.77
C GLY A 644 -20.33 27.98 13.09
N ASP A 645 -21.18 28.60 12.26
CA ASP A 645 -22.66 28.65 12.47
C ASP A 645 -23.39 27.54 11.69
N ASP A 646 -22.66 26.62 11.03
CA ASP A 646 -23.29 25.60 10.21
C ASP A 646 -23.82 24.45 11.10
N TYR A 647 -25.12 24.18 10.97
CA TYR A 647 -25.82 23.19 11.78
C TYR A 647 -26.75 22.36 10.88
N VAL A 648 -26.61 21.03 10.96
CA VAL A 648 -27.39 20.07 10.20
C VAL A 648 -28.09 19.10 11.13
N LEU A 649 -29.39 18.95 10.97
CA LEU A 649 -30.26 17.98 11.62
C LEU A 649 -30.40 16.78 10.70
N VAL A 650 -30.13 15.58 11.21
CA VAL A 650 -30.28 14.30 10.50
C VAL A 650 -31.33 13.46 11.22
N ILE A 651 -32.31 12.95 10.46
CA ILE A 651 -33.41 12.14 10.99
C ILE A 651 -33.54 10.87 10.16
N CYS A 652 -33.38 9.71 10.77
CA CYS A 652 -33.48 8.41 10.14
C CYS A 652 -34.67 7.62 10.68
N ASN A 653 -35.50 7.10 9.79
CA ASN A 653 -36.61 6.19 10.12
C ASN A 653 -36.29 4.80 9.58
N PHE A 654 -36.01 3.86 10.47
CA PHE A 654 -35.71 2.45 10.15
C PHE A 654 -36.94 1.55 10.21
N SER A 655 -38.16 2.12 10.35
CA SER A 655 -39.43 1.41 10.37
C SER A 655 -40.17 1.50 9.03
N MET A 656 -41.18 0.67 8.86
CA MET A 656 -42.12 0.71 7.74
C MET A 656 -43.30 1.68 8.01
N HIS A 657 -43.24 2.44 9.10
CA HIS A 657 -44.31 3.37 9.49
C HIS A 657 -44.05 4.77 8.96
N TYR A 658 -45.08 5.43 8.42
CA TYR A 658 -45.05 6.85 8.06
C TYR A 658 -45.47 7.69 9.27
N TYR A 659 -44.61 8.55 9.75
CA TYR A 659 -44.91 9.48 10.83
C TYR A 659 -45.27 10.84 10.25
N SER A 660 -46.55 11.26 10.42
CA SER A 660 -47.04 12.51 9.80
C SER A 660 -46.62 13.76 10.56
N GLU A 661 -46.42 13.65 11.88
CA GLU A 661 -46.12 14.76 12.78
C GLU A 661 -45.23 14.29 13.93
N SER A 662 -43.91 14.09 13.65
CA SER A 662 -42.95 13.77 14.69
C SER A 662 -42.29 15.04 15.22
N GLN A 663 -42.27 15.18 16.53
CA GLN A 663 -41.64 16.29 17.21
C GLN A 663 -40.23 15.94 17.61
N ILE A 664 -39.21 16.63 17.06
CA ILE A 664 -37.79 16.41 17.32
C ILE A 664 -37.24 17.64 18.05
N GLY A 665 -36.63 17.44 19.23
CA GLY A 665 -35.94 18.50 19.97
C GLY A 665 -34.71 19.00 19.20
N VAL A 666 -34.49 20.31 19.19
CA VAL A 666 -33.35 20.94 18.50
C VAL A 666 -32.69 22.00 19.38
N ALA A 667 -31.39 22.23 19.18
CA ALA A 667 -30.59 23.12 20.02
C ALA A 667 -30.86 24.61 19.73
N TYR A 668 -31.29 24.95 18.50
CA TYR A 668 -31.38 26.34 18.06
C TYR A 668 -32.75 26.67 17.51
N GLU A 669 -33.19 27.92 17.78
CA GLU A 669 -34.36 28.52 17.15
C GLU A 669 -34.04 28.91 15.71
N GLY A 670 -34.97 28.70 14.78
CA GLY A 670 -34.82 29.09 13.39
C GLY A 670 -35.62 28.27 12.41
N VAL A 671 -35.34 28.48 11.13
CA VAL A 671 -35.92 27.72 10.01
C VAL A 671 -34.97 26.65 9.57
N TYR A 672 -35.46 25.44 9.46
CA TYR A 672 -34.71 24.27 9.03
C TYR A 672 -35.13 23.91 7.60
N GLN A 673 -34.23 24.06 6.65
CA GLN A 673 -34.47 23.81 5.23
C GLN A 673 -33.99 22.41 4.86
N LEU A 674 -34.83 21.66 4.16
CA LEU A 674 -34.50 20.29 3.65
C LEU A 674 -33.38 20.39 2.63
N LEU A 675 -32.31 19.62 2.87
CA LEU A 675 -31.18 19.45 1.95
C LEU A 675 -31.31 18.18 1.13
N LEU A 676 -31.72 17.06 1.77
CA LEU A 676 -31.82 15.77 1.13
C LEU A 676 -32.88 14.90 1.81
N ASN A 677 -33.64 14.14 1.00
CA ASN A 677 -34.55 13.09 1.41
C ASN A 677 -34.22 11.82 0.62
N THR A 678 -33.77 10.76 1.29
CA THR A 678 -33.38 9.51 0.61
C THR A 678 -34.57 8.78 -0.02
N ASP A 679 -35.84 9.13 0.32
CA ASP A 679 -37.05 8.61 -0.30
C ASP A 679 -37.55 9.46 -1.48
N ALA A 680 -36.74 10.40 -1.99
CA ALA A 680 -37.10 11.19 -3.15
C ALA A 680 -37.19 10.35 -4.44
N ALA A 681 -38.05 10.76 -5.37
CA ALA A 681 -38.29 10.05 -6.64
C ALA A 681 -37.02 9.95 -7.51
N CYS A 682 -36.10 10.93 -7.45
CA CYS A 682 -34.83 10.89 -8.17
C CYS A 682 -33.92 9.75 -7.71
N TYR A 683 -34.11 9.23 -6.50
CA TYR A 683 -33.41 8.08 -5.94
C TYR A 683 -34.24 6.79 -6.04
N HIS A 684 -35.26 6.78 -6.88
CA HIS A 684 -36.23 5.68 -7.01
C HIS A 684 -36.99 5.38 -5.71
N GLY A 685 -37.25 6.42 -4.88
CA GLY A 685 -38.06 6.36 -3.68
C GLY A 685 -39.57 6.51 -3.97
N ASP A 686 -40.39 6.22 -2.96
CA ASP A 686 -41.87 6.31 -3.07
C ASP A 686 -42.40 7.74 -2.92
N GLN A 687 -41.51 8.72 -2.71
CA GLN A 687 -41.79 10.14 -2.61
C GLN A 687 -42.83 10.47 -1.49
N GLY A 688 -42.66 9.88 -0.31
CA GLY A 688 -43.47 10.26 0.86
C GLY A 688 -43.38 11.76 1.11
N TRP A 689 -44.51 12.35 1.48
CA TRP A 689 -44.56 13.81 1.68
C TRP A 689 -43.64 14.26 2.81
N VAL A 690 -42.78 15.24 2.54
CA VAL A 690 -41.82 15.82 3.48
C VAL A 690 -41.88 17.36 3.30
N SER A 691 -41.86 18.13 4.41
CA SER A 691 -41.79 19.56 4.35
C SER A 691 -40.44 20.04 3.83
N GLU A 692 -40.42 20.95 2.82
CA GLU A 692 -39.18 21.55 2.30
C GLU A 692 -38.51 22.47 3.34
N SER A 693 -39.30 23.04 4.26
CA SER A 693 -38.79 23.83 5.38
C SER A 693 -39.71 23.69 6.59
N VAL A 694 -39.13 23.72 7.77
CA VAL A 694 -39.84 23.67 9.05
C VAL A 694 -39.29 24.74 9.98
N GLU A 695 -40.20 25.43 10.67
CA GLU A 695 -39.83 26.44 11.67
C GLU A 695 -39.85 25.83 13.06
N SER A 696 -38.82 26.11 13.87
CA SER A 696 -38.79 25.63 15.24
C SER A 696 -39.82 26.32 16.11
N THR A 697 -40.37 25.62 17.07
CA THR A 697 -41.31 26.14 18.08
C THR A 697 -40.69 25.96 19.47
N TYR A 698 -41.00 26.90 20.37
CA TYR A 698 -40.58 26.76 21.76
C TYR A 698 -41.23 25.51 22.40
N MET A 699 -40.41 24.72 23.06
CA MET A 699 -40.83 23.53 23.79
C MET A 699 -40.22 23.59 25.20
N SER A 700 -41.08 23.43 26.23
CA SER A 700 -40.58 23.29 27.59
C SER A 700 -40.20 21.81 27.85
N GLY A 701 -38.97 21.41 27.44
CA GLY A 701 -38.44 20.08 27.62
C GLY A 701 -37.25 20.01 28.59
N GLU A 702 -36.88 18.78 29.03
CA GLU A 702 -35.75 18.60 29.96
C GLU A 702 -34.39 18.84 29.28
N HIS A 703 -34.29 18.67 27.93
CA HIS A 703 -33.03 18.69 27.20
C HIS A 703 -32.93 19.76 26.12
N PHE A 704 -34.07 20.21 25.57
CA PHE A 704 -34.12 21.21 24.48
C PHE A 704 -35.21 22.23 24.72
N ASP A 705 -34.91 23.49 24.42
CA ASP A 705 -35.85 24.61 24.51
C ASP A 705 -36.69 24.80 23.23
N HIS A 706 -36.29 24.13 22.14
CA HIS A 706 -36.94 24.24 20.83
C HIS A 706 -37.17 22.82 20.24
N SER A 707 -38.19 22.74 19.38
CA SER A 707 -38.46 21.52 18.59
C SER A 707 -38.93 21.86 17.19
N VAL A 708 -38.72 20.95 16.26
CA VAL A 708 -39.30 20.97 14.92
C VAL A 708 -40.32 19.83 14.78
N THR A 709 -41.43 20.11 14.06
CA THR A 709 -42.41 19.07 13.73
C THR A 709 -42.22 18.67 12.27
N VAL A 710 -41.87 17.41 12.02
CA VAL A 710 -41.53 16.90 10.71
C VAL A 710 -42.36 15.66 10.35
N SER A 711 -42.60 15.47 9.05
CA SER A 711 -43.14 14.23 8.52
C SER A 711 -41.97 13.37 8.05
N ILE A 712 -41.99 12.08 8.45
CA ILE A 712 -40.87 11.17 8.20
C ILE A 712 -41.39 9.93 7.45
N PRO A 713 -41.03 9.75 6.16
CA PRO A 713 -41.42 8.58 5.38
C PRO A 713 -40.80 7.27 5.93
N PRO A 714 -41.39 6.12 5.61
CA PRO A 714 -40.80 4.83 5.93
C PRO A 714 -39.41 4.65 5.32
N LEU A 715 -38.49 3.99 6.02
CA LEU A 715 -37.17 3.63 5.53
C LEU A 715 -36.47 4.81 4.82
N SER A 716 -36.47 5.98 5.48
CA SER A 716 -35.92 7.22 4.92
C SER A 716 -34.96 7.91 5.87
N CYS A 717 -34.06 8.71 5.30
CA CYS A 717 -33.18 9.63 6.02
C CYS A 717 -33.38 11.04 5.47
N LEU A 718 -33.55 12.00 6.36
CA LEU A 718 -33.78 13.42 6.05
C LEU A 718 -32.64 14.26 6.60
N TYR A 719 -32.13 15.19 5.79
CA TYR A 719 -31.14 16.19 6.18
C TYR A 719 -31.76 17.58 6.12
N TYR A 720 -31.75 18.30 7.23
CA TYR A 720 -32.17 19.67 7.30
C TYR A 720 -31.04 20.58 7.76
N ARG A 721 -30.89 21.75 7.15
CA ARG A 721 -29.93 22.77 7.56
C ARG A 721 -30.64 23.93 8.22
N LEU A 722 -30.14 24.44 9.34
CA LEU A 722 -30.57 25.70 9.97
C LEU A 722 -30.13 26.87 9.10
N ILE A 723 -31.08 27.82 8.80
CA ILE A 723 -30.85 29.01 8.00
C ILE A 723 -31.23 30.30 8.77
#